data_fefc9ceade940697142acbc35702838d
#
_entry.id   fefc9ceade940697142acbc35702838d
#
_cell.length_a   1.000
_cell.length_b   1.000
_cell.length_c   1.000
_cell.angle_alpha   90.00
_cell.angle_beta   90.00
_cell.angle_gamma   90.00
#
_symmetry.space_group_name_H-M   'P 1'
#
loop_
_entity.id
_entity.type
_entity.pdbx_description
1 polymer ?
#
loop_
_entity_poly.entity_id
_entity_poly.type
_entity_poly.pdbx_seq_one_letter_code
_entity_poly.pdbx_strand_id
1 'polypeptide(L)'
;DFDELVAGKEEIIAKARVPRIQRYELRVPERWRAPRNYPDHEVPKNIPDPDPIAELKAITVPEGFELNLFAANPMIQNPINLNWDSRGRAWVATSTTYPHIKPGNEPNDRIVILEDLDHDGMADKHTVFAEGLTVPHSVMPVEGGAYVCSTTEFIFLADADGDDKSESRRVIYSGFGNADVHHMIHGLRWVPWGDLYFTQSIYINTFVETAYGPRRMNGSGIWRFRPDGERLDAYAVGMVNPWGLAFDYWGQSFATDGAGGSGPHYVFPGAAFRTAVGAHRVLDGLIPGKPKNIAAEFVTGDHMPENWRGSLLANDFRANRTVRYELQEKGSGYTAKEVQTVLRSSHLSFRPVDIKMGPDGAVYVVDWYNPVIDHGEVDFHHPSRDKAHGRIWRLVAKGRPLLKREVIAGTKPSALLDLLRSPAQYNRVQAMRELSKHEPAKLLPMVKKWLGDLDKKDPDYEHHRLEGLWLVVAIRAAYPELATEVLRSPSPQARAGAVRAIANWSSKAGPIAKLRLLTQAVEDPHPRVRLEAVCALRDIGTLESANLALRAMGQETDNNLAFALELTVRHLRDKWLPAMQAGKSVFDGDPSRLAYALKEVGDPRAIAPLVKVIQKGGITGKDLPQAVTTVSALGESAELDAMLSLAKKSPVLLSAVAAGAANNSRTPGQPEAVTEFLTSKEGKTRVAAAQLCGTWKVRSARDKLLQMTSNQNLQLEEAVSLCLALGSLGATADLQELSKPGRSPKVRAAAVAACAKLDASKAADPAANLLASLADSGTDEAEVVFAAFIGLREGVEGLAKALAKNKLRRPIAIAGVTLAHASGRDLHALIATLNAAGGLNPIAQNLSAKDRTQLLTDAQKIGNTERGREIYHRKTMLCATCHLIDNRGGKLGPDLTTVGSYMTPESLLESLLNPSSSIKQGYETVLVTTKDKALLAGLLQRKTGDSLLLRDTTGNVTAIPNRNVAKIDVSPVSLMPPGLTASLRRDEMIDLLKFLTSLGVKVKVL
;
A
#
# COMPACT_ATOMS: atom_id res chain seq x y z
N ASP A 1 8.97 -30.29 -38.46
CA ASP A 1 9.66 -30.05 -37.24
C ASP A 1 8.87 -29.09 -36.37
N PHE A 2 8.88 -29.30 -35.00
CA PHE A 2 8.02 -28.54 -34.13
C PHE A 2 8.30 -27.03 -34.18
N ASP A 3 9.55 -26.65 -34.26
CA ASP A 3 9.98 -25.25 -34.34
C ASP A 3 9.58 -24.57 -35.65
N GLU A 4 9.60 -25.28 -36.77
CA GLU A 4 9.07 -24.78 -38.06
C GLU A 4 7.54 -24.60 -38.00
N LEU A 5 6.84 -25.50 -37.34
CA LEU A 5 5.39 -25.41 -37.16
C LEU A 5 5.01 -24.21 -36.26
N VAL A 6 5.79 -23.97 -35.20
CA VAL A 6 5.61 -22.79 -34.31
C VAL A 6 5.91 -21.50 -35.07
N ALA A 7 7.03 -21.43 -35.79
CA ALA A 7 7.41 -20.27 -36.62
C ALA A 7 6.35 -19.98 -37.69
N GLY A 8 5.84 -21.00 -38.38
CA GLY A 8 4.77 -20.85 -39.35
C GLY A 8 3.45 -20.35 -38.74
N LYS A 9 3.07 -20.83 -37.55
CA LYS A 9 1.92 -20.32 -36.81
C LYS A 9 2.09 -18.88 -36.34
N GLU A 10 3.28 -18.52 -35.81
CA GLU A 10 3.57 -17.16 -35.40
C GLU A 10 3.52 -16.18 -36.56
N GLU A 11 3.98 -16.58 -37.77
CA GLU A 11 3.86 -15.77 -38.99
C GLU A 11 2.38 -15.53 -39.37
N ILE A 12 1.54 -16.57 -39.28
CA ILE A 12 0.10 -16.46 -39.54
C ILE A 12 -0.56 -15.54 -38.49
N ILE A 13 -0.21 -15.70 -37.21
CA ILE A 13 -0.73 -14.88 -36.13
C ILE A 13 -0.28 -13.43 -36.31
N ALA A 14 0.99 -13.18 -36.64
CA ALA A 14 1.49 -11.84 -36.92
C ALA A 14 0.72 -11.15 -38.07
N LYS A 15 0.45 -11.87 -39.14
CA LYS A 15 -0.36 -11.37 -40.29
C LYS A 15 -1.82 -11.10 -39.86
N ALA A 16 -2.39 -11.95 -39.00
CA ALA A 16 -3.76 -11.78 -38.50
C ALA A 16 -3.87 -10.62 -37.48
N ARG A 17 -2.77 -10.27 -36.78
CA ARG A 17 -2.69 -9.17 -35.83
C ARG A 17 -2.48 -7.79 -36.47
N VAL A 18 -2.27 -7.70 -37.77
CA VAL A 18 -2.22 -6.40 -38.45
C VAL A 18 -3.55 -5.69 -38.23
N PRO A 19 -3.58 -4.54 -37.55
CA PRO A 19 -4.81 -3.82 -37.28
C PRO A 19 -5.49 -3.47 -38.59
N ARG A 20 -6.66 -4.02 -38.83
CA ARG A 20 -7.50 -3.54 -39.95
C ARG A 20 -8.14 -2.24 -39.48
N ILE A 21 -7.74 -1.13 -40.05
CA ILE A 21 -8.37 0.16 -39.82
C ILE A 21 -9.82 0.04 -40.36
N GLN A 22 -10.78 -0.08 -39.44
CA GLN A 22 -12.19 0.00 -39.78
C GLN A 22 -12.66 1.38 -39.37
N ARG A 23 -13.21 2.12 -40.32
CA ARG A 23 -13.94 3.35 -40.00
C ARG A 23 -15.28 2.99 -39.40
N TYR A 24 -15.41 3.28 -38.10
CA TYR A 24 -16.68 3.19 -37.40
C TYR A 24 -17.30 4.57 -37.30
N GLU A 25 -18.50 4.76 -37.82
CA GLU A 25 -19.33 5.93 -37.54
C GLU A 25 -20.21 5.58 -36.30
N LEU A 26 -19.78 6.00 -35.12
CA LEU A 26 -20.56 5.77 -33.91
C LEU A 26 -21.68 6.82 -33.81
N ARG A 27 -22.89 6.46 -34.25
CA ARG A 27 -24.07 7.26 -34.01
C ARG A 27 -24.65 6.95 -32.64
N VAL A 28 -24.20 7.67 -31.62
CA VAL A 28 -24.79 7.56 -30.30
C VAL A 28 -26.07 8.37 -30.26
N PRO A 29 -27.26 7.73 -30.08
CA PRO A 29 -28.51 8.47 -29.92
C PRO A 29 -28.38 9.47 -28.78
N GLU A 30 -28.95 10.67 -28.96
CA GLU A 30 -28.84 11.77 -27.98
C GLU A 30 -29.34 11.37 -26.58
N ARG A 31 -30.36 10.50 -26.50
CA ARG A 31 -30.89 9.90 -25.28
C ARG A 31 -29.88 9.02 -24.51
N TRP A 32 -28.78 8.61 -25.13
CA TRP A 32 -27.73 7.79 -24.52
C TRP A 32 -26.48 8.62 -24.18
N ARG A 33 -26.48 9.90 -24.52
CA ARG A 33 -25.50 10.82 -23.97
C ARG A 33 -25.86 11.03 -22.51
N ALA A 34 -25.24 10.26 -21.64
CA ALA A 34 -25.35 10.53 -20.22
C ALA A 34 -24.97 11.99 -19.96
N PRO A 35 -25.80 12.75 -19.21
CA PRO A 35 -25.33 14.05 -18.73
C PRO A 35 -23.99 13.83 -18.03
N ARG A 36 -23.01 14.66 -18.33
CA ARG A 36 -21.74 14.62 -17.61
C ARG A 36 -22.06 14.77 -16.13
N ASN A 37 -21.78 13.74 -15.33
CA ASN A 37 -22.05 13.74 -13.89
C ASN A 37 -21.05 14.59 -13.09
N TYR A 38 -20.04 15.17 -13.76
CA TYR A 38 -19.00 15.99 -13.17
C TYR A 38 -18.95 17.33 -13.88
N PRO A 39 -18.86 18.45 -13.15
CA PRO A 39 -18.51 19.72 -13.78
C PRO A 39 -17.14 19.55 -14.42
N ASP A 40 -16.96 20.12 -15.62
CA ASP A 40 -15.63 20.19 -16.23
C ASP A 40 -14.69 20.87 -15.25
N HIS A 41 -13.53 20.24 -14.97
CA HIS A 41 -12.47 20.92 -14.24
C HIS A 41 -12.09 22.15 -15.03
N GLU A 42 -11.88 23.26 -14.32
CA GLU A 42 -11.47 24.49 -14.99
C GLU A 42 -10.10 24.27 -15.63
N VAL A 43 -10.05 24.38 -16.94
CA VAL A 43 -8.80 24.40 -17.69
C VAL A 43 -8.09 25.72 -17.36
N PRO A 44 -6.77 25.72 -17.10
CA PRO A 44 -6.02 26.92 -16.86
C PRO A 44 -6.23 27.96 -17.97
N LYS A 45 -6.60 29.20 -17.61
CA LYS A 45 -6.97 30.24 -18.58
C LYS A 45 -5.76 31.01 -19.13
N ASN A 46 -4.68 31.10 -18.36
CA ASN A 46 -3.46 31.85 -18.71
C ASN A 46 -2.29 30.88 -18.86
N ILE A 47 -2.28 30.11 -19.94
CA ILE A 47 -1.17 29.20 -20.27
C ILE A 47 -0.08 30.06 -20.89
N PRO A 48 1.15 30.07 -20.32
CA PRO A 48 2.28 30.80 -20.89
C PRO A 48 2.66 30.25 -22.26
N ASP A 49 3.23 31.11 -23.10
CA ASP A 49 3.82 30.69 -24.38
C ASP A 49 4.95 29.69 -24.14
N PRO A 50 5.14 28.71 -25.02
CA PRO A 50 6.10 27.61 -24.86
C PRO A 50 7.54 28.04 -25.18
N ASP A 51 8.08 29.01 -24.46
CA ASP A 51 9.46 29.49 -24.58
C ASP A 51 10.39 28.75 -23.59
N PRO A 52 11.34 27.89 -24.06
CA PRO A 52 12.26 27.19 -23.18
C PRO A 52 13.15 28.11 -22.33
N ILE A 53 13.47 29.32 -22.82
CA ILE A 53 14.33 30.29 -22.10
C ILE A 53 13.55 30.91 -20.95
N ALA A 54 12.29 31.30 -21.19
CA ALA A 54 11.40 31.79 -20.14
C ALA A 54 11.12 30.71 -19.07
N GLU A 55 10.95 29.48 -19.50
CA GLU A 55 10.72 28.33 -18.62
C GLU A 55 11.94 28.03 -17.75
N LEU A 56 13.17 28.05 -18.33
CA LEU A 56 14.41 27.91 -17.57
C LEU A 56 14.52 28.98 -16.47
N LYS A 57 14.16 30.21 -16.75
CA LYS A 57 14.14 31.31 -15.76
C LYS A 57 13.08 31.14 -14.66
N ALA A 58 12.02 30.39 -14.95
CA ALA A 58 10.96 30.05 -13.98
C ALA A 58 11.32 28.88 -13.06
N ILE A 59 12.44 28.18 -13.36
CA ILE A 59 12.91 27.05 -12.56
C ILE A 59 13.94 27.55 -11.52
N THR A 60 13.75 27.15 -10.28
CA THR A 60 14.71 27.38 -9.19
C THR A 60 15.41 26.09 -8.81
N VAL A 61 16.73 26.16 -8.60
CA VAL A 61 17.58 25.06 -8.13
C VAL A 61 18.33 25.49 -6.85
N PRO A 62 18.83 24.56 -6.03
CA PRO A 62 19.59 24.91 -4.83
C PRO A 62 20.89 25.65 -5.16
N GLU A 63 21.39 26.42 -4.19
CA GLU A 63 22.70 27.04 -4.28
C GLU A 63 23.78 25.97 -4.56
N GLY A 64 24.75 26.29 -5.41
CA GLY A 64 25.81 25.37 -5.84
C GLY A 64 25.42 24.47 -7.02
N PHE A 65 24.25 24.65 -7.59
CA PHE A 65 23.82 23.92 -8.79
C PHE A 65 23.53 24.83 -9.97
N GLU A 66 23.56 24.27 -11.14
CA GLU A 66 23.22 24.91 -12.41
C GLU A 66 22.32 24.00 -13.22
N LEU A 67 21.32 24.58 -13.88
CA LEU A 67 20.41 23.89 -14.78
C LEU A 67 20.60 24.40 -16.19
N ASN A 68 20.74 23.49 -17.15
CA ASN A 68 20.68 23.82 -18.56
C ASN A 68 19.64 22.97 -19.31
N LEU A 69 19.26 23.41 -20.49
CA LEU A 69 18.36 22.68 -21.38
C LEU A 69 19.19 21.65 -22.17
N PHE A 70 18.90 20.36 -21.98
CA PHE A 70 19.55 19.29 -22.76
C PHE A 70 18.88 19.11 -24.12
N ALA A 71 17.54 19.06 -24.17
CA ALA A 71 16.79 18.92 -25.42
C ALA A 71 15.40 19.55 -25.29
N ALA A 72 14.88 20.01 -26.43
CA ALA A 72 13.53 20.58 -26.54
C ALA A 72 12.90 20.23 -27.89
N ASN A 73 11.65 20.63 -28.09
CA ASN A 73 11.07 20.63 -29.42
C ASN A 73 11.91 21.50 -30.39
N PRO A 74 12.06 21.14 -31.66
CA PRO A 74 11.38 20.03 -32.36
C PRO A 74 12.07 18.64 -32.24
N MET A 75 13.20 18.50 -31.54
CA MET A 75 13.90 17.23 -31.39
C MET A 75 13.05 16.18 -30.67
N ILE A 76 12.29 16.63 -29.68
CA ILE A 76 11.38 15.81 -28.89
C ILE A 76 10.02 16.48 -28.71
N GLN A 77 8.95 15.68 -28.59
CA GLN A 77 7.61 16.17 -28.36
C GLN A 77 6.94 15.28 -27.28
N ASN A 78 6.39 15.86 -26.23
CA ASN A 78 5.77 15.14 -25.10
C ASN A 78 6.59 13.91 -24.67
N PRO A 79 7.83 14.07 -24.19
CA PRO A 79 8.67 12.96 -23.74
C PRO A 79 8.08 12.36 -22.47
N ILE A 80 8.08 11.01 -22.37
CA ILE A 80 7.49 10.27 -21.23
C ILE A 80 8.56 9.57 -20.41
N ASN A 81 9.58 8.98 -21.09
CA ASN A 81 10.59 8.18 -20.43
C ASN A 81 11.95 8.34 -21.13
N LEU A 82 13.03 8.25 -20.39
CA LEU A 82 14.40 8.32 -20.84
C LEU A 82 15.20 7.13 -20.28
N ASN A 83 16.04 6.52 -21.12
CA ASN A 83 17.06 5.58 -20.69
C ASN A 83 18.35 5.79 -21.53
N TRP A 84 19.49 5.34 -21.00
CA TRP A 84 20.80 5.47 -21.64
C TRP A 84 21.26 4.15 -22.24
N ASP A 85 21.89 4.21 -23.39
CA ASP A 85 22.61 3.05 -23.98
C ASP A 85 24.10 3.02 -23.57
N SER A 86 24.83 1.99 -24.00
CA SER A 86 26.23 1.80 -23.68
C SER A 86 27.19 2.73 -24.44
N ARG A 87 26.67 3.56 -25.37
CA ARG A 87 27.38 4.65 -26.05
C ARG A 87 27.15 6.00 -25.36
N GLY A 88 26.33 6.06 -24.31
CA GLY A 88 25.98 7.29 -23.59
C GLY A 88 24.94 8.14 -24.31
N ARG A 89 24.17 7.57 -25.22
CA ARG A 89 23.08 8.25 -25.92
C ARG A 89 21.79 8.12 -25.18
N ALA A 90 20.98 9.17 -25.21
CA ALA A 90 19.67 9.20 -24.55
C ALA A 90 18.57 8.66 -25.48
N TRP A 91 17.90 7.60 -25.05
CA TRP A 91 16.74 7.04 -25.75
C TRP A 91 15.47 7.50 -25.07
N VAL A 92 14.61 8.17 -25.86
CA VAL A 92 13.42 8.85 -25.33
C VAL A 92 12.15 8.30 -25.98
N ALA A 93 11.21 7.84 -25.15
CA ALA A 93 9.87 7.54 -25.61
C ALA A 93 9.04 8.83 -25.61
N THR A 94 8.39 9.13 -26.74
CA THR A 94 7.59 10.34 -26.95
C THR A 94 6.18 9.99 -27.40
N SER A 95 5.16 10.75 -26.98
CA SER A 95 3.78 10.48 -27.37
C SER A 95 2.97 11.75 -27.59
N THR A 96 2.68 12.02 -28.86
CA THR A 96 1.76 13.08 -29.27
C THR A 96 0.30 12.64 -29.29
N THR A 97 0.05 11.31 -29.24
CA THR A 97 -1.31 10.74 -29.18
C THR A 97 -1.85 10.63 -27.78
N TYR A 98 -1.00 10.65 -26.76
CA TYR A 98 -1.44 10.59 -25.34
C TYR A 98 -2.43 11.76 -25.03
N PRO A 99 -3.51 11.57 -24.29
CA PRO A 99 -3.90 10.30 -23.65
C PRO A 99 -4.65 9.32 -24.59
N HIS A 100 -5.24 9.75 -25.68
CA HIS A 100 -5.98 8.91 -26.63
C HIS A 100 -5.72 9.30 -28.07
N ILE A 101 -5.52 8.30 -28.94
CA ILE A 101 -5.62 8.45 -30.38
C ILE A 101 -7.09 8.52 -30.78
N LYS A 102 -7.44 9.45 -31.69
CA LYS A 102 -8.80 9.49 -32.24
C LYS A 102 -9.03 8.29 -33.14
N PRO A 103 -10.24 7.69 -33.10
CA PRO A 103 -10.59 6.62 -34.04
C PRO A 103 -10.35 7.06 -35.50
N GLY A 104 -9.65 6.23 -36.26
CA GLY A 104 -9.32 6.51 -37.66
C GLY A 104 -8.07 7.36 -37.90
N ASN A 105 -7.39 7.82 -36.84
CA ASN A 105 -6.07 8.42 -36.97
C ASN A 105 -5.00 7.33 -36.99
N GLU A 106 -3.93 7.57 -37.74
CA GLU A 106 -2.73 6.70 -37.73
C GLU A 106 -1.93 6.93 -36.46
N PRO A 107 -1.35 5.88 -35.86
CA PRO A 107 -0.38 6.02 -34.76
C PRO A 107 0.83 6.84 -35.23
N ASN A 108 1.32 7.75 -34.40
CA ASN A 108 2.42 8.66 -34.76
C ASN A 108 3.44 8.87 -33.63
N ASP A 109 3.40 8.09 -32.59
CA ASP A 109 4.33 8.21 -31.47
C ASP A 109 5.66 7.58 -31.84
N ARG A 110 6.74 8.04 -31.19
CA ARG A 110 8.12 7.76 -31.59
C ARG A 110 9.01 7.35 -30.43
N ILE A 111 10.06 6.60 -30.80
CA ILE A 111 11.27 6.46 -29.99
C ILE A 111 12.35 7.29 -30.68
N VAL A 112 13.01 8.16 -29.93
CA VAL A 112 14.02 9.09 -30.41
C VAL A 112 15.34 8.85 -29.68
N ILE A 113 16.45 8.85 -30.41
CA ILE A 113 17.81 8.83 -29.86
C ILE A 113 18.37 10.25 -29.92
N LEU A 114 18.88 10.75 -28.79
CA LEU A 114 19.53 12.05 -28.69
C LEU A 114 21.01 11.88 -28.39
N GLU A 115 21.86 12.64 -29.09
CA GLU A 115 23.29 12.61 -28.96
C GLU A 115 23.84 14.02 -28.67
N ASP A 116 24.70 14.13 -27.68
CA ASP A 116 25.50 15.31 -27.30
C ASP A 116 26.94 14.99 -27.74
N LEU A 117 27.33 15.50 -28.95
CA LEU A 117 28.52 15.11 -29.66
C LEU A 117 29.75 15.88 -29.18
N ASP A 118 29.61 17.13 -28.78
CA ASP A 118 30.69 17.99 -28.31
C ASP A 118 30.83 18.04 -26.78
N HIS A 119 29.88 17.38 -26.09
CA HIS A 119 29.83 17.21 -24.64
C HIS A 119 29.60 18.50 -23.85
N ASP A 120 28.89 19.47 -24.42
CA ASP A 120 28.52 20.72 -23.76
C ASP A 120 27.29 20.57 -22.85
N GLY A 121 26.61 19.43 -22.94
CA GLY A 121 25.41 19.10 -22.16
C GLY A 121 24.12 19.52 -22.84
N MET A 122 24.16 19.72 -24.16
CA MET A 122 23.01 19.92 -25.04
C MET A 122 23.03 18.85 -26.14
N ALA A 123 21.87 18.42 -26.58
CA ALA A 123 21.81 17.45 -27.68
C ALA A 123 22.00 18.17 -29.04
N ASP A 124 22.98 17.73 -29.80
CA ASP A 124 23.28 18.22 -31.15
C ASP A 124 22.50 17.52 -32.23
N LYS A 125 22.23 16.21 -32.00
CA LYS A 125 21.63 15.35 -32.99
C LYS A 125 20.48 14.54 -32.41
N HIS A 126 19.44 14.36 -33.21
CA HIS A 126 18.38 13.41 -32.91
C HIS A 126 18.19 12.44 -34.10
N THR A 127 17.88 11.19 -33.78
CA THR A 127 17.52 10.15 -34.74
C THR A 127 16.17 9.55 -34.32
N VAL A 128 15.23 9.47 -35.25
CA VAL A 128 13.97 8.75 -35.03
C VAL A 128 14.27 7.26 -35.21
N PHE A 129 14.34 6.53 -34.12
CA PHE A 129 14.61 5.08 -34.12
C PHE A 129 13.39 4.27 -34.58
N ALA A 130 12.21 4.65 -34.14
CA ALA A 130 10.94 4.02 -34.53
C ALA A 130 9.81 5.03 -34.49
N GLU A 131 8.86 4.87 -35.39
CA GLU A 131 7.64 5.68 -35.45
C GLU A 131 6.40 4.78 -35.68
N GLY A 132 5.22 5.37 -35.73
CA GLY A 132 3.98 4.60 -35.88
C GLY A 132 3.60 3.80 -34.64
N LEU A 133 4.08 4.19 -33.47
CA LEU A 133 3.74 3.59 -32.19
C LEU A 133 2.49 4.25 -31.58
N THR A 134 1.85 3.53 -30.69
CA THR A 134 0.70 4.06 -29.93
C THR A 134 1.07 4.13 -28.45
N VAL A 135 1.24 5.34 -27.93
CA VAL A 135 1.56 5.63 -26.54
C VAL A 135 2.65 4.73 -25.97
N PRO A 136 3.89 4.81 -26.48
CA PRO A 136 5.03 4.09 -25.90
C PRO A 136 5.38 4.70 -24.55
N HIS A 137 5.11 3.98 -23.46
CA HIS A 137 5.31 4.48 -22.11
C HIS A 137 6.73 4.35 -21.59
N SER A 138 7.53 3.48 -22.21
CA SER A 138 8.93 3.30 -21.80
C SER A 138 9.75 2.59 -22.88
N VAL A 139 11.02 2.96 -22.98
CA VAL A 139 12.01 2.36 -23.87
C VAL A 139 13.24 1.92 -23.08
N MET A 140 13.77 0.74 -23.39
CA MET A 140 15.03 0.23 -22.84
C MET A 140 15.93 -0.22 -24.00
N PRO A 141 16.94 0.57 -24.37
CA PRO A 141 17.87 0.19 -25.41
C PRO A 141 18.67 -1.05 -24.99
N VAL A 142 18.82 -1.99 -25.89
CA VAL A 142 19.62 -3.19 -25.74
C VAL A 142 20.39 -3.46 -27.03
N GLU A 143 21.24 -4.50 -27.08
CA GLU A 143 21.91 -4.89 -28.28
C GLU A 143 20.89 -5.28 -29.37
N GLY A 144 21.10 -4.76 -30.59
CA GLY A 144 20.26 -5.01 -31.74
C GLY A 144 18.86 -4.41 -31.65
N GLY A 145 18.66 -3.36 -30.80
CA GLY A 145 17.41 -2.65 -30.76
C GLY A 145 16.94 -2.17 -29.37
N ALA A 146 15.64 -2.27 -29.11
CA ALA A 146 15.08 -1.81 -27.84
C ALA A 146 13.82 -2.60 -27.41
N TYR A 147 13.69 -2.84 -26.10
CA TYR A 147 12.41 -3.21 -25.52
C TYR A 147 11.55 -1.97 -25.30
N VAL A 148 10.26 -2.06 -25.63
CA VAL A 148 9.32 -0.96 -25.49
C VAL A 148 8.03 -1.44 -24.84
N CYS A 149 7.52 -0.71 -23.85
CA CYS A 149 6.16 -0.83 -23.35
C CYS A 149 5.25 0.03 -24.25
N SER A 150 4.43 -0.58 -25.10
CA SER A 150 3.56 0.13 -26.05
C SER A 150 2.13 -0.35 -25.93
N THR A 151 1.28 0.48 -25.38
CA THR A 151 -0.15 0.19 -25.14
C THR A 151 -0.36 -1.14 -24.39
N THR A 152 -0.93 -2.18 -25.04
CA THR A 152 -1.23 -3.48 -24.43
C THR A 152 -0.13 -4.52 -24.65
N GLU A 153 1.02 -4.10 -25.16
CA GLU A 153 2.08 -4.99 -25.60
C GLU A 153 3.44 -4.62 -25.02
N PHE A 154 4.21 -5.64 -24.71
CA PHE A 154 5.64 -5.54 -24.47
C PHE A 154 6.34 -6.04 -25.74
N ILE A 155 7.04 -5.15 -26.42
CA ILE A 155 7.58 -5.40 -27.75
C ILE A 155 9.11 -5.26 -27.78
N PHE A 156 9.72 -5.90 -28.75
CA PHE A 156 11.11 -5.67 -29.14
C PHE A 156 11.14 -5.05 -30.53
N LEU A 157 11.81 -3.91 -30.65
CA LEU A 157 12.08 -3.23 -31.91
C LEU A 157 13.52 -3.55 -32.30
N ALA A 158 13.71 -4.23 -33.43
CA ALA A 158 15.03 -4.67 -33.87
C ALA A 158 15.67 -3.65 -34.79
N ASP A 159 16.96 -3.42 -34.60
CA ASP A 159 17.90 -2.71 -35.46
C ASP A 159 18.95 -3.75 -35.88
N ALA A 160 18.72 -4.38 -37.00
CA ALA A 160 19.51 -5.54 -37.47
C ALA A 160 20.80 -5.14 -38.19
N ASP A 161 20.81 -3.99 -38.86
CA ASP A 161 21.98 -3.49 -39.61
C ASP A 161 22.77 -2.40 -38.86
N GLY A 162 22.26 -1.93 -37.71
CA GLY A 162 22.95 -0.98 -36.83
C GLY A 162 22.90 0.47 -37.32
N ASP A 163 21.91 0.85 -38.13
CA ASP A 163 21.74 2.20 -38.63
C ASP A 163 20.97 3.15 -37.71
N ASP A 164 20.68 2.69 -36.49
CA ASP A 164 19.87 3.39 -35.50
C ASP A 164 18.40 3.59 -35.90
N LYS A 165 17.87 2.69 -36.74
CA LYS A 165 16.44 2.61 -37.09
C LYS A 165 15.92 1.19 -36.93
N SER A 166 14.66 1.08 -36.60
CA SER A 166 14.04 -0.23 -36.43
C SER A 166 13.42 -0.75 -37.72
N GLU A 167 13.92 -1.90 -38.23
CA GLU A 167 13.38 -2.57 -39.41
C GLU A 167 12.24 -3.51 -39.09
N SER A 168 12.14 -3.99 -37.86
CA SER A 168 11.12 -4.96 -37.47
C SER A 168 10.64 -4.82 -36.03
N ARG A 169 9.40 -5.29 -35.82
CA ARG A 169 8.74 -5.31 -34.54
C ARG A 169 8.33 -6.73 -34.16
N ARG A 170 8.79 -7.20 -32.99
CA ARG A 170 8.38 -8.48 -32.42
C ARG A 170 7.61 -8.24 -31.12
N VAL A 171 6.39 -8.79 -31.03
CA VAL A 171 5.62 -8.78 -29.78
C VAL A 171 6.18 -9.88 -28.88
N ILE A 172 6.76 -9.49 -27.75
CA ILE A 172 7.23 -10.43 -26.72
C ILE A 172 6.04 -10.96 -25.95
N TYR A 173 5.20 -10.04 -25.44
CA TYR A 173 3.98 -10.37 -24.73
C TYR A 173 2.86 -9.40 -25.09
N SER A 174 1.65 -9.93 -25.17
CA SER A 174 0.39 -9.17 -25.26
C SER A 174 -0.56 -9.60 -24.13
N GLY A 175 -1.63 -8.81 -23.91
CA GLY A 175 -2.60 -9.09 -22.87
C GLY A 175 -2.42 -8.26 -21.61
N PHE A 176 -1.56 -7.23 -21.65
CA PHE A 176 -1.57 -6.17 -20.65
C PHE A 176 -2.83 -5.32 -20.83
N GLY A 177 -3.46 -4.94 -19.70
CA GLY A 177 -4.70 -4.18 -19.76
C GLY A 177 -4.48 -2.74 -20.20
N ASN A 178 -5.54 -2.13 -20.76
CA ASN A 178 -5.59 -0.73 -21.21
C ASN A 178 -6.86 -0.01 -20.75
N ALA A 179 -7.45 -0.46 -19.67
CA ALA A 179 -8.68 0.14 -19.14
C ALA A 179 -8.49 1.62 -18.76
N ASP A 180 -7.28 2.03 -18.47
CA ASP A 180 -6.89 3.43 -18.25
C ASP A 180 -5.49 3.66 -18.81
N VAL A 181 -5.40 4.51 -19.85
CA VAL A 181 -4.14 4.81 -20.55
C VAL A 181 -3.06 5.43 -19.66
N HIS A 182 -3.45 6.08 -18.56
CA HIS A 182 -2.52 6.67 -17.60
C HIS A 182 -1.84 5.62 -16.70
N HIS A 183 -2.26 4.36 -16.79
CA HIS A 183 -1.91 3.31 -15.84
C HIS A 183 -1.34 2.03 -16.49
N MET A 184 -1.09 2.04 -17.79
CA MET A 184 -0.54 0.90 -18.54
C MET A 184 0.88 0.54 -18.09
N ILE A 185 1.48 -0.50 -18.68
CA ILE A 185 2.84 -0.92 -18.36
C ILE A 185 3.87 0.16 -18.73
N HIS A 186 4.82 0.46 -17.83
CA HIS A 186 5.81 1.51 -17.99
C HIS A 186 7.01 1.35 -17.04
N GLY A 187 7.99 2.26 -17.13
CA GLY A 187 9.10 2.37 -16.18
C GLY A 187 10.11 1.23 -16.26
N LEU A 188 10.52 0.83 -17.46
CA LEU A 188 11.55 -0.18 -17.68
C LEU A 188 12.85 0.15 -16.94
N ARG A 189 13.34 -0.81 -16.16
CA ARG A 189 14.58 -0.69 -15.41
C ARG A 189 15.39 -1.98 -15.50
N TRP A 190 16.63 -1.87 -15.99
CA TRP A 190 17.58 -2.97 -15.98
C TRP A 190 18.23 -3.12 -14.61
N VAL A 191 18.42 -4.35 -14.17
CA VAL A 191 19.08 -4.65 -12.90
C VAL A 191 20.41 -5.39 -13.10
N PRO A 192 21.35 -5.31 -12.13
CA PRO A 192 22.69 -5.89 -12.31
C PRO A 192 22.70 -7.38 -12.62
N TRP A 193 21.77 -8.18 -12.10
CA TRP A 193 21.69 -9.62 -12.38
C TRP A 193 20.99 -10.01 -13.68
N GLY A 194 20.70 -9.03 -14.57
CA GLY A 194 20.31 -9.27 -15.97
C GLY A 194 18.80 -9.41 -16.21
N ASP A 195 17.96 -9.03 -15.27
CA ASP A 195 16.50 -8.97 -15.46
C ASP A 195 16.05 -7.53 -15.79
N LEU A 196 14.87 -7.41 -16.41
CA LEU A 196 14.15 -6.16 -16.60
C LEU A 196 12.95 -6.09 -15.68
N TYR A 197 12.76 -4.95 -15.06
CA TYR A 197 11.57 -4.68 -14.22
C TYR A 197 10.77 -3.56 -14.84
N PHE A 198 9.45 -3.60 -14.67
CA PHE A 198 8.54 -2.54 -15.07
C PHE A 198 7.27 -2.54 -14.22
N THR A 199 6.55 -1.44 -14.23
CA THR A 199 5.37 -1.24 -13.37
C THR A 199 4.09 -1.29 -14.17
N GLN A 200 3.00 -1.54 -13.47
CA GLN A 200 1.62 -1.45 -13.92
C GLN A 200 0.81 -0.80 -12.80
N SER A 201 -0.13 0.09 -13.13
CA SER A 201 -0.88 0.84 -12.14
C SER A 201 -2.31 0.36 -11.95
N ILE A 202 -3.06 1.07 -11.10
CA ILE A 202 -4.45 0.74 -10.74
C ILE A 202 -5.38 0.76 -11.97
N TYR A 203 -6.50 0.05 -11.87
CA TYR A 203 -7.53 -0.14 -12.93
C TYR A 203 -7.12 -1.05 -14.08
N ILE A 204 -5.85 -1.45 -14.17
CA ILE A 204 -5.37 -2.33 -15.21
C ILE A 204 -5.60 -3.79 -14.81
N ASN A 205 -6.23 -4.55 -15.68
CA ASN A 205 -6.41 -5.99 -15.53
C ASN A 205 -5.59 -6.69 -16.61
N THR A 206 -4.51 -7.33 -16.20
CA THR A 206 -3.57 -8.01 -17.08
C THR A 206 -3.77 -9.51 -17.03
N PHE A 207 -3.83 -10.13 -18.20
CA PHE A 207 -3.80 -11.56 -18.42
C PHE A 207 -2.86 -11.87 -19.57
N VAL A 208 -1.66 -12.32 -19.26
CA VAL A 208 -0.62 -12.68 -20.23
C VAL A 208 -0.40 -14.18 -20.23
N GLU A 209 -0.47 -14.80 -21.38
CA GLU A 209 -0.07 -16.19 -21.57
C GLU A 209 1.43 -16.28 -21.81
N THR A 210 2.10 -17.15 -21.08
CA THR A 210 3.54 -17.39 -21.20
C THR A 210 3.82 -18.89 -21.34
N ALA A 211 4.99 -19.26 -21.82
CA ALA A 211 5.46 -20.64 -21.86
C ALA A 211 5.49 -21.32 -20.46
N TYR A 212 5.50 -20.50 -19.41
CA TYR A 212 5.51 -20.94 -18.00
C TYR A 212 4.13 -20.86 -17.33
N GLY A 213 3.06 -20.82 -18.14
CA GLY A 213 1.68 -20.67 -17.70
C GLY A 213 1.21 -19.22 -17.61
N PRO A 214 -0.08 -18.99 -17.39
CA PRO A 214 -0.66 -17.66 -17.40
C PRO A 214 -0.14 -16.79 -16.26
N ARG A 215 0.06 -15.52 -16.54
CA ARG A 215 0.41 -14.48 -15.56
C ARG A 215 -0.71 -13.47 -15.49
N ARG A 216 -1.16 -13.19 -14.27
CA ARG A 216 -2.27 -12.26 -14.00
C ARG A 216 -1.85 -11.23 -12.99
N MET A 217 -2.27 -10.00 -13.20
CA MET A 217 -2.19 -8.93 -12.23
C MET A 217 -3.42 -8.03 -12.37
N ASN A 218 -4.27 -8.05 -11.35
CA ASN A 218 -5.44 -7.20 -11.28
C ASN A 218 -5.11 -5.99 -10.41
N GLY A 219 -5.05 -4.82 -11.02
CA GLY A 219 -4.57 -3.59 -10.39
C GLY A 219 -3.07 -3.41 -10.52
N SER A 220 -2.48 -2.73 -9.57
CA SER A 220 -1.11 -2.25 -9.61
C SER A 220 -0.07 -3.27 -9.14
N GLY A 221 1.14 -3.13 -9.65
CA GLY A 221 2.28 -3.94 -9.21
C GLY A 221 3.52 -3.75 -10.06
N ILE A 222 4.48 -4.60 -9.81
CA ILE A 222 5.78 -4.62 -10.49
C ILE A 222 5.96 -5.97 -11.15
N TRP A 223 6.27 -5.95 -12.42
CA TRP A 223 6.63 -7.09 -13.23
C TRP A 223 8.14 -7.28 -13.25
N ARG A 224 8.59 -8.51 -13.32
CA ARG A 224 9.96 -8.93 -13.58
C ARG A 224 9.98 -9.74 -14.86
N PHE A 225 10.71 -9.27 -15.85
CA PHE A 225 10.96 -9.95 -17.11
C PHE A 225 12.40 -10.44 -17.15
N ARG A 226 12.61 -11.70 -17.50
CA ARG A 226 13.89 -12.31 -17.74
C ARG A 226 14.07 -12.52 -19.24
N PRO A 227 14.94 -11.76 -19.91
CA PRO A 227 15.14 -11.89 -21.35
C PRO A 227 15.57 -13.31 -21.76
N ASP A 228 16.36 -13.98 -20.91
CA ASP A 228 16.71 -15.38 -21.07
C ASP A 228 15.49 -16.27 -20.79
N GLY A 229 14.99 -16.91 -21.85
CA GLY A 229 13.78 -17.72 -21.85
C GLY A 229 12.47 -16.92 -21.75
N GLU A 230 12.54 -15.62 -21.95
CA GLU A 230 11.38 -14.72 -22.00
C GLU A 230 10.38 -14.95 -20.85
N ARG A 231 10.89 -15.08 -19.63
CA ARG A 231 10.08 -15.38 -18.45
C ARG A 231 9.53 -14.12 -17.81
N LEU A 232 8.20 -14.04 -17.66
CA LEU A 232 7.49 -12.97 -16.98
C LEU A 232 6.95 -13.45 -15.63
N ASP A 233 7.23 -12.71 -14.55
CA ASP A 233 6.73 -12.99 -13.20
C ASP A 233 6.25 -11.70 -12.53
N ALA A 234 5.25 -11.78 -11.65
CA ALA A 234 4.91 -10.69 -10.74
C ALA A 234 5.94 -10.63 -9.61
N TYR A 235 6.59 -9.48 -9.44
CA TYR A 235 7.59 -9.25 -8.40
C TYR A 235 6.98 -8.75 -7.09
N ALA A 236 6.08 -7.77 -7.19
CA ALA A 236 5.34 -7.20 -6.08
C ALA A 236 3.97 -6.72 -6.56
N VAL A 237 3.01 -6.58 -5.65
CA VAL A 237 1.65 -6.15 -5.99
C VAL A 237 1.18 -5.01 -5.10
N GLY A 238 0.19 -4.27 -5.56
CA GLY A 238 -0.37 -3.14 -4.82
C GLY A 238 0.33 -1.83 -5.12
N MET A 239 0.34 -0.89 -4.14
CA MET A 239 0.41 0.54 -4.36
C MET A 239 -0.86 1.03 -5.08
N VAL A 240 -0.97 2.30 -5.45
CA VAL A 240 -2.13 2.77 -6.23
C VAL A 240 -1.69 3.04 -7.66
N ASN A 241 -0.68 3.86 -7.83
CA ASN A 241 -0.14 4.23 -9.13
C ASN A 241 1.40 4.15 -9.09
N PRO A 242 2.00 2.93 -9.01
CA PRO A 242 3.46 2.80 -9.05
C PRO A 242 3.95 3.31 -10.38
N TRP A 243 4.90 4.24 -10.35
CA TRP A 243 5.42 4.87 -11.56
C TRP A 243 6.94 4.75 -11.67
N GLY A 244 7.66 5.15 -10.65
CA GLY A 244 9.12 5.05 -10.60
C GLY A 244 9.60 3.76 -9.95
N LEU A 245 10.69 3.23 -10.48
CA LEU A 245 11.38 2.06 -9.93
C LEU A 245 12.89 2.31 -9.96
N ALA A 246 13.56 2.15 -8.82
CA ALA A 246 15.01 2.30 -8.71
C ALA A 246 15.60 1.23 -7.79
N PHE A 247 16.89 0.97 -7.97
CA PHE A 247 17.66 0.05 -7.15
C PHE A 247 18.82 0.81 -6.51
N ASP A 248 19.02 0.59 -5.21
CA ASP A 248 20.14 1.20 -4.51
C ASP A 248 21.48 0.52 -4.84
N TYR A 249 22.56 1.01 -4.23
CA TYR A 249 23.91 0.49 -4.41
C TYR A 249 24.04 -1.01 -4.11
N TRP A 250 23.20 -1.54 -3.20
CA TRP A 250 23.20 -2.93 -2.75
C TRP A 250 22.12 -3.80 -3.45
N GLY A 251 21.48 -3.28 -4.48
CA GLY A 251 20.44 -3.98 -5.24
C GLY A 251 19.07 -4.05 -4.56
N GLN A 252 18.83 -3.25 -3.52
CA GLN A 252 17.51 -3.14 -2.90
C GLN A 252 16.59 -2.28 -3.75
N SER A 253 15.34 -2.66 -3.87
CA SER A 253 14.37 -2.01 -4.77
C SER A 253 13.45 -1.04 -4.06
N PHE A 254 13.20 0.08 -4.74
CA PHE A 254 12.33 1.16 -4.29
C PHE A 254 11.40 1.57 -5.43
N ALA A 255 10.16 1.88 -5.07
CA ALA A 255 9.18 2.37 -6.02
C ALA A 255 8.50 3.64 -5.50
N THR A 256 7.96 4.45 -6.41
CA THR A 256 7.16 5.64 -6.09
C THR A 256 5.70 5.39 -6.43
N ASP A 257 4.79 6.15 -5.76
CA ASP A 257 3.35 6.04 -5.97
C ASP A 257 2.77 7.41 -6.37
N GLY A 258 2.38 7.56 -7.63
CA GLY A 258 1.83 8.78 -8.21
C GLY A 258 0.42 9.14 -7.77
N ALA A 259 -0.25 8.32 -6.96
CA ALA A 259 -1.60 8.59 -6.49
C ALA A 259 -1.68 9.27 -5.12
N GLY A 260 -0.56 9.80 -4.61
CA GLY A 260 -0.52 10.47 -3.32
C GLY A 260 -0.59 9.50 -2.15
N GLY A 261 0.18 8.43 -2.24
CA GLY A 261 0.43 7.48 -1.18
C GLY A 261 1.39 7.98 -0.11
N SER A 262 2.11 7.08 0.53
CA SER A 262 3.04 7.38 1.63
C SER A 262 4.48 7.60 1.14
N GLY A 263 4.68 8.37 0.07
CA GLY A 263 5.99 8.65 -0.52
C GLY A 263 6.64 7.43 -1.19
N PRO A 264 7.99 7.34 -1.22
CA PRO A 264 8.69 6.16 -1.73
C PRO A 264 8.35 4.91 -0.93
N HIS A 265 8.39 3.75 -1.58
CA HIS A 265 8.13 2.45 -0.99
C HIS A 265 9.39 1.60 -1.08
N TYR A 266 9.77 0.92 -0.01
CA TYR A 266 10.73 -0.18 -0.07
C TYR A 266 10.02 -1.43 -0.55
N VAL A 267 10.53 -2.05 -1.60
CA VAL A 267 9.88 -3.19 -2.27
C VAL A 267 10.80 -4.40 -2.21
N PHE A 268 10.32 -5.50 -1.66
CA PHE A 268 11.02 -6.78 -1.66
C PHE A 268 10.20 -7.84 -2.41
N PRO A 269 10.78 -8.99 -2.80
CA PRO A 269 10.08 -10.02 -3.56
C PRO A 269 8.79 -10.47 -2.86
N GLY A 270 7.65 -10.34 -3.54
CA GLY A 270 6.32 -10.68 -3.01
C GLY A 270 5.70 -9.62 -2.11
N ALA A 271 6.30 -8.44 -1.95
CA ALA A 271 5.68 -7.34 -1.18
C ALA A 271 4.28 -7.02 -1.71
N ALA A 272 3.35 -6.73 -0.79
CA ALA A 272 2.00 -6.31 -1.13
C ALA A 272 1.62 -5.07 -0.30
N PHE A 273 1.24 -3.98 -0.98
CA PHE A 273 0.90 -2.72 -0.33
C PHE A 273 -0.60 -2.50 -0.24
N ARG A 274 -1.33 -2.85 -1.30
CA ARG A 274 -2.78 -2.76 -1.36
C ARG A 274 -3.30 -3.88 -2.26
N THR A 275 -4.32 -4.60 -1.81
CA THR A 275 -4.80 -5.79 -2.54
C THR A 275 -5.92 -5.48 -3.54
N ALA A 276 -6.59 -4.36 -3.39
CA ALA A 276 -7.66 -3.87 -4.29
C ALA A 276 -7.92 -2.39 -4.07
N VAL A 277 -8.65 -1.76 -5.01
CA VAL A 277 -9.18 -0.40 -4.84
C VAL A 277 -10.06 -0.35 -3.58
N GLY A 278 -9.84 0.66 -2.72
CA GLY A 278 -10.57 0.80 -1.46
C GLY A 278 -10.11 -0.15 -0.34
N ALA A 279 -9.23 -1.12 -0.62
CA ALA A 279 -8.66 -1.98 0.42
C ALA A 279 -7.66 -1.23 1.30
N HIS A 280 -7.59 -1.65 2.58
CA HIS A 280 -6.57 -1.13 3.49
C HIS A 280 -5.16 -1.55 3.02
N ARG A 281 -4.16 -0.73 3.35
CA ARG A 281 -2.76 -1.04 3.05
C ARG A 281 -2.27 -2.20 3.92
N VAL A 282 -1.52 -3.11 3.31
CA VAL A 282 -0.85 -4.22 4.01
C VAL A 282 0.53 -3.78 4.48
N LEU A 283 1.33 -3.22 3.56
CA LEU A 283 2.60 -2.57 3.85
C LEU A 283 2.48 -1.07 3.55
N ASP A 284 3.21 -0.25 4.31
CA ASP A 284 3.21 1.20 4.17
C ASP A 284 4.40 1.69 3.33
N GLY A 285 4.27 2.90 2.76
CA GLY A 285 5.40 3.65 2.22
C GLY A 285 6.28 4.23 3.34
N LEU A 286 7.43 4.75 2.96
CA LEU A 286 8.51 5.13 3.88
C LEU A 286 8.29 6.45 4.60
N ILE A 287 7.44 7.33 4.04
CA ILE A 287 7.10 8.62 4.67
C ILE A 287 5.59 8.82 4.72
N PRO A 288 5.07 9.48 5.77
CA PRO A 288 3.67 9.90 5.79
C PRO A 288 3.44 11.07 4.82
N GLY A 289 2.18 11.27 4.42
CA GLY A 289 1.81 12.38 3.54
C GLY A 289 1.25 11.90 2.20
N LYS A 290 1.09 12.86 1.28
CA LYS A 290 0.49 12.60 -0.04
C LYS A 290 1.31 13.18 -1.20
N PRO A 291 2.65 13.05 -1.24
CA PRO A 291 3.36 13.48 -2.43
C PRO A 291 2.90 12.61 -3.61
N LYS A 292 2.69 13.23 -4.76
CA LYS A 292 2.46 12.49 -6.00
C LYS A 292 3.79 12.19 -6.67
N ASN A 293 4.55 11.31 -6.02
CA ASN A 293 5.87 10.94 -6.50
C ASN A 293 5.77 10.02 -7.70
N ILE A 294 6.37 10.46 -8.79
CA ILE A 294 6.59 9.66 -10.00
C ILE A 294 8.07 9.67 -10.32
N ALA A 295 8.51 8.66 -11.07
CA ALA A 295 9.92 8.37 -11.31
C ALA A 295 10.73 8.18 -10.01
N ALA A 296 11.86 7.53 -10.12
CA ALA A 296 12.79 7.30 -9.02
C ALA A 296 14.19 7.09 -9.58
N GLU A 297 15.20 7.73 -8.97
CA GLU A 297 16.59 7.57 -9.33
C GLU A 297 17.50 7.75 -8.13
N PHE A 298 18.52 6.90 -7.96
CA PHE A 298 19.54 7.08 -6.94
C PHE A 298 20.67 7.97 -7.44
N VAL A 299 21.11 8.89 -6.60
CA VAL A 299 22.30 9.68 -6.88
C VAL A 299 23.54 8.81 -6.71
N THR A 300 24.30 8.64 -7.79
CA THR A 300 25.51 7.83 -7.84
C THR A 300 26.65 8.58 -8.55
N GLY A 301 27.88 8.10 -8.38
CA GLY A 301 29.06 8.77 -8.94
C GLY A 301 29.55 9.93 -8.08
N ASP A 302 30.63 10.60 -8.55
CA ASP A 302 31.36 11.60 -7.80
C ASP A 302 31.08 13.04 -8.22
N HIS A 303 30.28 13.25 -9.27
CA HIS A 303 29.95 14.60 -9.72
C HIS A 303 29.05 15.35 -8.73
N MET A 304 28.01 14.69 -8.23
CA MET A 304 27.13 15.29 -7.23
C MET A 304 27.84 15.41 -5.87
N PRO A 305 27.42 16.36 -4.99
CA PRO A 305 27.99 16.49 -3.65
C PRO A 305 27.96 15.16 -2.89
N GLU A 306 28.95 14.89 -2.07
CA GLU A 306 29.10 13.64 -1.34
C GLU A 306 27.86 13.32 -0.48
N ASN A 307 27.29 14.33 0.17
CA ASN A 307 26.06 14.20 0.98
C ASN A 307 24.78 13.94 0.14
N TRP A 308 24.87 13.91 -1.20
CA TRP A 308 23.80 13.49 -2.08
C TRP A 308 23.92 12.02 -2.48
N ARG A 309 25.13 11.45 -2.43
CA ARG A 309 25.35 10.06 -2.83
C ARG A 309 24.47 9.11 -2.03
N GLY A 310 23.78 8.19 -2.70
CA GLY A 310 22.82 7.26 -2.10
C GLY A 310 21.46 7.88 -1.76
N SER A 311 21.25 9.19 -2.01
CA SER A 311 19.91 9.77 -1.89
C SER A 311 19.02 9.31 -3.04
N LEU A 312 17.72 9.18 -2.75
CA LEU A 312 16.70 8.89 -3.75
C LEU A 312 16.08 10.22 -4.23
N LEU A 313 16.11 10.43 -5.54
CA LEU A 313 15.40 11.52 -6.20
C LEU A 313 14.04 11.03 -6.70
N ALA A 314 13.01 11.86 -6.59
CA ALA A 314 11.69 11.60 -7.15
C ALA A 314 11.01 12.88 -7.61
N ASN A 315 10.19 12.79 -8.64
CA ASN A 315 9.42 13.92 -9.15
C ASN A 315 8.06 13.99 -8.46
N ASP A 316 7.69 15.15 -7.95
CA ASP A 316 6.32 15.47 -7.50
C ASP A 316 5.64 16.31 -8.60
N PHE A 317 5.10 15.62 -9.62
CA PHE A 317 4.64 16.24 -10.87
C PHE A 317 3.48 17.20 -10.67
N ARG A 318 2.63 16.99 -9.64
CA ARG A 318 1.54 17.89 -9.30
C ARG A 318 2.03 19.19 -8.65
N ALA A 319 3.12 19.11 -7.89
CA ALA A 319 3.73 20.25 -7.23
C ALA A 319 4.84 20.92 -8.06
N ASN A 320 5.00 20.56 -9.34
CA ASN A 320 5.97 21.11 -10.28
C ASN A 320 7.40 21.12 -9.71
N ARG A 321 7.83 20.00 -9.09
CA ARG A 321 9.14 19.91 -8.41
C ARG A 321 9.75 18.52 -8.44
N THR A 322 11.06 18.47 -8.30
CA THR A 322 11.83 17.27 -7.99
C THR A 322 12.35 17.36 -6.56
N VAL A 323 12.31 16.28 -5.81
CA VAL A 323 12.69 16.22 -4.39
C VAL A 323 13.76 15.18 -4.14
N ARG A 324 14.58 15.40 -3.10
CA ARG A 324 15.61 14.50 -2.59
C ARG A 324 15.20 13.91 -1.26
N TYR A 325 15.27 12.59 -1.16
CA TYR A 325 15.06 11.81 0.04
C TYR A 325 16.36 11.20 0.53
N GLU A 326 16.62 11.33 1.82
CA GLU A 326 17.61 10.53 2.53
C GLU A 326 16.95 9.26 3.06
N LEU A 327 17.57 8.13 2.83
CA LEU A 327 17.14 6.83 3.30
C LEU A 327 17.98 6.38 4.50
N GLN A 328 17.32 5.80 5.49
CA GLN A 328 17.99 5.19 6.65
C GLN A 328 17.48 3.77 6.83
N GLU A 329 18.37 2.85 7.09
CA GLU A 329 18.02 1.48 7.39
C GLU A 329 17.26 1.38 8.71
N LYS A 330 16.21 0.56 8.73
CA LYS A 330 15.41 0.28 9.92
C LYS A 330 14.91 -1.15 9.88
N GLY A 331 15.43 -1.98 10.75
CA GLY A 331 15.12 -3.40 10.76
C GLY A 331 15.46 -4.06 9.42
N SER A 332 14.53 -4.79 8.84
CA SER A 332 14.68 -5.39 7.50
C SER A 332 14.42 -4.41 6.35
N GLY A 333 13.87 -3.22 6.63
CA GLY A 333 13.50 -2.21 5.66
C GLY A 333 14.22 -0.87 5.85
N TYR A 334 13.51 0.21 5.51
CA TYR A 334 14.04 1.57 5.54
C TYR A 334 13.02 2.56 6.10
N THR A 335 13.51 3.75 6.46
CA THR A 335 12.75 4.99 6.59
C THR A 335 13.29 5.99 5.60
N ALA A 336 12.47 6.96 5.19
CA ALA A 336 12.87 8.04 4.30
C ALA A 336 12.54 9.40 4.92
N LYS A 337 13.33 10.42 4.57
CA LYS A 337 13.11 11.81 4.94
C LYS A 337 13.28 12.70 3.72
N GLU A 338 12.27 13.50 3.39
CA GLU A 338 12.41 14.57 2.40
C GLU A 338 13.35 15.64 2.98
N VAL A 339 14.48 15.90 2.32
CA VAL A 339 15.50 16.81 2.83
C VAL A 339 15.68 18.06 1.97
N GLN A 340 15.33 17.98 0.68
CA GLN A 340 15.56 19.11 -0.21
C GLN A 340 14.64 19.06 -1.43
N THR A 341 14.17 20.23 -1.87
CA THR A 341 13.66 20.43 -3.23
C THR A 341 14.86 20.63 -4.15
N VAL A 342 14.99 19.77 -5.17
CA VAL A 342 16.13 19.76 -6.12
C VAL A 342 15.91 20.74 -7.25
N LEU A 343 14.69 20.80 -7.78
CA LEU A 343 14.24 21.84 -8.69
C LEU A 343 12.73 22.06 -8.51
N ARG A 344 12.32 23.28 -8.74
CA ARG A 344 10.91 23.70 -8.69
C ARG A 344 10.66 24.75 -9.75
N SER A 345 9.60 24.58 -10.51
CA SER A 345 9.15 25.56 -11.49
C SER A 345 7.89 26.29 -11.03
N SER A 346 7.82 27.58 -11.32
CA SER A 346 6.59 28.38 -11.28
C SER A 346 5.82 28.33 -12.61
N HIS A 347 6.40 27.75 -13.65
CA HIS A 347 5.77 27.60 -14.95
C HIS A 347 4.68 26.52 -14.92
N LEU A 348 3.49 26.88 -15.38
CA LEU A 348 2.29 26.04 -15.26
C LEU A 348 2.42 24.71 -16.02
N SER A 349 3.07 24.72 -17.17
CA SER A 349 3.20 23.53 -18.04
C SER A 349 4.34 22.60 -17.65
N PHE A 350 5.22 22.98 -16.71
CA PHE A 350 6.31 22.13 -16.24
C PHE A 350 5.75 20.91 -15.52
N ARG A 351 6.05 19.71 -16.06
CA ARG A 351 5.57 18.41 -15.53
C ARG A 351 6.68 17.38 -15.57
N PRO A 352 7.49 17.31 -14.49
CA PRO A 352 8.60 16.36 -14.45
C PRO A 352 8.03 14.93 -14.33
N VAL A 353 8.23 14.10 -15.36
CA VAL A 353 7.66 12.74 -15.44
C VAL A 353 8.69 11.62 -15.32
N ASP A 354 9.95 11.86 -15.71
CA ASP A 354 11.03 10.89 -15.49
C ASP A 354 12.30 11.59 -15.01
N ILE A 355 13.22 10.82 -14.41
CA ILE A 355 14.49 11.31 -13.88
C ILE A 355 15.55 10.23 -13.99
N LYS A 356 16.75 10.59 -14.47
CA LYS A 356 17.89 9.68 -14.64
C LYS A 356 19.20 10.35 -14.32
N MET A 357 20.14 9.58 -13.75
CA MET A 357 21.55 9.95 -13.77
C MET A 357 22.12 9.70 -15.15
N GLY A 358 22.82 10.69 -15.69
CA GLY A 358 23.48 10.57 -16.99
C GLY A 358 24.86 9.93 -16.91
N PRO A 359 25.46 9.59 -18.08
CA PRO A 359 26.81 9.04 -18.17
C PRO A 359 27.90 10.02 -17.67
N ASP A 360 27.62 11.31 -17.66
CA ASP A 360 28.44 12.40 -17.15
C ASP A 360 28.25 12.68 -15.65
N GLY A 361 27.38 11.96 -14.99
CA GLY A 361 27.05 12.14 -13.57
C GLY A 361 26.07 13.26 -13.26
N ALA A 362 25.57 13.97 -14.26
CA ALA A 362 24.50 14.96 -14.11
C ALA A 362 23.13 14.30 -13.93
N VAL A 363 22.17 15.04 -13.40
CA VAL A 363 20.77 14.62 -13.26
C VAL A 363 19.97 15.15 -14.45
N TYR A 364 19.28 14.26 -15.14
CA TYR A 364 18.40 14.60 -16.25
C TYR A 364 16.95 14.43 -15.85
N VAL A 365 16.14 15.47 -16.03
CA VAL A 365 14.72 15.51 -15.69
C VAL A 365 13.91 15.67 -16.97
N VAL A 366 13.07 14.68 -17.25
CA VAL A 366 12.15 14.70 -18.39
C VAL A 366 10.91 15.48 -18.03
N ASP A 367 10.62 16.52 -18.76
CA ASP A 367 9.49 17.41 -18.61
C ASP A 367 8.51 17.18 -19.77
N TRP A 368 7.36 16.58 -19.43
CA TRP A 368 6.30 16.29 -20.38
C TRP A 368 5.68 17.57 -20.99
N TYR A 369 5.82 18.70 -20.30
CA TYR A 369 5.29 20.00 -20.71
C TYR A 369 3.78 19.98 -20.98
N ASN A 370 2.96 19.91 -19.96
CA ASN A 370 1.51 19.94 -20.16
C ASN A 370 0.79 20.73 -19.06
N PRO A 371 0.01 21.76 -19.41
CA PRO A 371 -0.74 22.51 -18.41
C PRO A 371 -1.93 21.75 -17.84
N VAL A 372 -2.45 20.74 -18.57
CA VAL A 372 -3.60 19.93 -18.20
C VAL A 372 -3.15 18.53 -17.78
N ILE A 373 -3.37 18.19 -16.51
CA ILE A 373 -2.98 16.88 -15.92
C ILE A 373 -4.17 16.02 -15.50
N ASP A 374 -5.39 16.50 -15.74
CA ASP A 374 -6.61 15.79 -15.41
C ASP A 374 -6.88 14.66 -16.40
N HIS A 375 -7.58 13.61 -15.94
CA HIS A 375 -8.00 12.50 -16.77
C HIS A 375 -9.24 12.90 -17.61
N GLY A 376 -10.33 12.13 -17.54
CA GLY A 376 -11.56 12.40 -18.26
C GLY A 376 -12.40 13.58 -17.71
N GLU A 377 -11.95 14.22 -16.64
CA GLU A 377 -12.52 15.45 -16.12
C GLU A 377 -12.31 16.64 -17.09
N VAL A 378 -11.30 16.55 -17.95
CA VAL A 378 -11.09 17.44 -19.09
C VAL A 378 -11.07 16.58 -20.35
N ASP A 379 -11.73 17.01 -21.41
CA ASP A 379 -11.75 16.28 -22.68
C ASP A 379 -10.32 15.87 -23.09
N PHE A 380 -10.13 14.58 -23.45
CA PHE A 380 -8.83 14.04 -23.84
C PHE A 380 -8.27 14.70 -25.11
N HIS A 381 -9.11 15.34 -25.90
CA HIS A 381 -8.73 16.10 -27.10
C HIS A 381 -8.85 17.61 -26.92
N HIS A 382 -8.96 18.09 -25.67
CA HIS A 382 -9.04 19.53 -25.38
C HIS A 382 -7.82 20.25 -25.97
N PRO A 383 -7.97 21.39 -26.68
CA PRO A 383 -6.88 22.06 -27.36
C PRO A 383 -5.78 22.61 -26.41
N SER A 384 -6.09 22.79 -25.13
CA SER A 384 -5.12 23.19 -24.12
C SER A 384 -4.19 22.04 -23.67
N ARG A 385 -4.42 20.79 -24.09
CA ARG A 385 -3.47 19.70 -23.87
C ARG A 385 -2.35 19.84 -24.89
N ASP A 386 -1.16 20.17 -24.40
CA ASP A 386 0.01 20.32 -25.26
C ASP A 386 0.42 18.97 -25.86
N LYS A 387 0.68 18.97 -27.16
CA LYS A 387 1.10 17.79 -27.93
C LYS A 387 2.32 18.07 -28.82
N ALA A 388 2.89 19.27 -28.71
CA ALA A 388 3.94 19.74 -29.60
C ALA A 388 5.25 20.00 -28.89
N HIS A 389 5.22 20.22 -27.59
CA HIS A 389 6.39 20.63 -26.83
C HIS A 389 6.86 19.53 -25.85
N GLY A 390 8.03 19.71 -25.31
CA GLY A 390 8.67 18.84 -24.33
C GLY A 390 10.07 19.30 -24.05
N ARG A 391 10.60 18.96 -22.86
CA ARG A 391 11.93 19.38 -22.42
C ARG A 391 12.64 18.21 -21.75
N ILE A 392 13.96 18.22 -21.83
CA ILE A 392 14.83 17.49 -20.92
C ILE A 392 15.78 18.50 -20.29
N TRP A 393 15.68 18.64 -18.98
CA TRP A 393 16.52 19.52 -18.19
C TRP A 393 17.71 18.74 -17.63
N ARG A 394 18.92 19.37 -17.62
CA ARG A 394 20.14 18.79 -17.07
C ARG A 394 20.63 19.61 -15.91
N LEU A 395 20.77 19.00 -14.73
CA LEU A 395 21.24 19.63 -13.49
C LEU A 395 22.67 19.17 -13.18
N VAL A 396 23.57 20.12 -12.97
CA VAL A 396 24.98 19.88 -12.62
C VAL A 396 25.38 20.58 -11.33
N ALA A 397 26.35 20.03 -10.61
CA ALA A 397 26.96 20.65 -9.43
C ALA A 397 28.09 21.60 -9.85
N LYS A 398 27.97 22.89 -9.54
CA LYS A 398 28.96 23.92 -9.87
C LYS A 398 30.32 23.65 -9.23
N GLY A 399 31.38 23.86 -10.01
CA GLY A 399 32.76 23.72 -9.51
C GLY A 399 33.18 22.28 -9.23
N ARG A 400 32.39 21.28 -9.58
CA ARG A 400 32.75 19.87 -9.52
C ARG A 400 32.93 19.30 -10.93
N PRO A 401 33.98 18.50 -11.18
CA PRO A 401 34.16 17.92 -12.50
C PRO A 401 33.02 16.98 -12.85
N LEU A 402 32.59 16.99 -14.10
CA LEU A 402 31.74 15.96 -14.65
C LEU A 402 32.47 14.61 -14.64
N LEU A 403 31.73 13.52 -14.61
CA LEU A 403 32.33 12.20 -14.81
C LEU A 403 32.84 12.10 -16.25
N LYS A 404 33.97 11.47 -16.39
CA LYS A 404 34.48 11.11 -17.72
C LYS A 404 33.49 10.11 -18.35
N ARG A 405 33.01 10.41 -19.54
CA ARG A 405 32.16 9.49 -20.30
C ARG A 405 33.04 8.32 -20.75
N GLU A 406 32.76 7.14 -20.22
CA GLU A 406 33.50 5.92 -20.56
C GLU A 406 32.99 5.34 -21.86
N VAL A 407 33.88 4.88 -22.68
CA VAL A 407 33.55 4.10 -23.88
C VAL A 407 33.27 2.67 -23.45
N ILE A 408 32.00 2.29 -23.39
CA ILE A 408 31.56 0.98 -22.84
C ILE A 408 31.30 0.00 -24.01
N ALA A 409 30.52 0.43 -25.01
CA ALA A 409 30.22 -0.40 -26.17
C ALA A 409 31.50 -0.89 -26.89
N GLY A 410 31.61 -2.19 -27.11
CA GLY A 410 32.74 -2.81 -27.81
C GLY A 410 34.06 -2.85 -27.02
N THR A 411 34.06 -2.44 -25.77
CA THR A 411 35.24 -2.43 -24.89
C THR A 411 35.63 -3.85 -24.48
N LYS A 412 36.93 -4.11 -24.33
CA LYS A 412 37.46 -5.42 -23.94
C LYS A 412 36.96 -5.86 -22.55
N PRO A 413 36.67 -7.16 -22.33
CA PRO A 413 36.15 -7.65 -21.08
C PRO A 413 36.97 -7.28 -19.83
N SER A 414 38.28 -7.21 -19.92
CA SER A 414 39.12 -6.81 -18.77
C SER A 414 38.86 -5.37 -18.32
N ALA A 415 38.71 -4.44 -19.25
CA ALA A 415 38.40 -3.04 -18.92
C ALA A 415 36.94 -2.89 -18.44
N LEU A 416 36.01 -3.68 -19.00
CA LEU A 416 34.64 -3.72 -18.52
C LEU A 416 34.53 -4.25 -17.09
N LEU A 417 35.34 -5.24 -16.71
CA LEU A 417 35.41 -5.72 -15.30
C LEU A 417 35.91 -4.62 -14.36
N ASP A 418 36.85 -3.78 -14.80
CA ASP A 418 37.31 -2.65 -13.99
C ASP A 418 36.19 -1.60 -13.78
N LEU A 419 35.32 -1.40 -14.76
CA LEU A 419 34.17 -0.52 -14.66
C LEU A 419 33.12 -1.00 -13.63
N LEU A 420 33.11 -2.27 -13.21
CA LEU A 420 32.27 -2.75 -12.11
C LEU A 420 32.65 -2.15 -10.76
N ARG A 421 33.84 -1.54 -10.63
CA ARG A 421 34.27 -0.78 -9.45
C ARG A 421 33.87 0.70 -9.49
N SER A 422 33.28 1.16 -10.60
CA SER A 422 32.89 2.56 -10.72
C SER A 422 31.84 2.96 -9.66
N PRO A 423 31.97 4.14 -9.01
CA PRO A 423 30.92 4.65 -8.13
C PRO A 423 29.64 5.01 -8.90
N ALA A 424 29.72 5.24 -10.23
CA ALA A 424 28.58 5.55 -11.08
C ALA A 424 27.82 4.28 -11.47
N GLN A 425 26.55 4.20 -11.11
CA GLN A 425 25.69 3.04 -11.44
C GLN A 425 25.55 2.86 -12.95
N TYR A 426 25.51 3.94 -13.72
CA TYR A 426 25.48 3.86 -15.18
C TYR A 426 26.64 3.00 -15.70
N ASN A 427 27.89 3.28 -15.31
CA ASN A 427 29.06 2.54 -15.76
C ASN A 427 28.97 1.05 -15.41
N ARG A 428 28.60 0.73 -14.15
CA ARG A 428 28.47 -0.67 -13.70
C ARG A 428 27.39 -1.42 -14.46
N VAL A 429 26.20 -0.83 -14.63
CA VAL A 429 25.08 -1.49 -15.32
C VAL A 429 25.40 -1.70 -16.81
N GLN A 430 25.97 -0.70 -17.49
CA GLN A 430 26.30 -0.85 -18.91
C GLN A 430 27.48 -1.84 -19.13
N ALA A 431 28.50 -1.79 -18.26
CA ALA A 431 29.58 -2.78 -18.29
C ALA A 431 29.07 -4.21 -18.03
N MET A 432 28.17 -4.39 -17.07
CA MET A 432 27.53 -5.67 -16.80
C MET A 432 26.79 -6.21 -18.03
N ARG A 433 26.04 -5.35 -18.71
CA ARG A 433 25.30 -5.70 -19.94
C ARG A 433 26.23 -6.08 -21.08
N GLU A 434 27.30 -5.32 -21.29
CA GLU A 434 28.32 -5.66 -22.29
C GLU A 434 29.02 -6.98 -21.97
N LEU A 435 29.41 -7.19 -20.70
CA LEU A 435 30.01 -8.45 -20.26
C LEU A 435 29.06 -9.64 -20.45
N SER A 436 27.76 -9.43 -20.29
CA SER A 436 26.76 -10.50 -20.43
C SER A 436 26.61 -11.04 -21.86
N LYS A 437 27.19 -10.36 -22.86
CA LYS A 437 27.23 -10.83 -24.25
C LYS A 437 28.28 -11.94 -24.48
N HIS A 438 29.26 -12.07 -23.58
CA HIS A 438 30.35 -13.03 -23.73
C HIS A 438 29.97 -14.42 -23.22
N GLU A 439 30.54 -15.45 -23.85
CA GLU A 439 30.35 -16.82 -23.44
C GLU A 439 30.79 -17.03 -21.96
N PRO A 440 29.94 -17.60 -21.12
CA PRO A 440 30.26 -17.81 -19.70
C PRO A 440 31.57 -18.57 -19.46
N ALA A 441 31.87 -19.56 -20.30
CA ALA A 441 33.08 -20.35 -20.18
C ALA A 441 34.38 -19.54 -20.41
N LYS A 442 34.33 -18.50 -21.23
CA LYS A 442 35.45 -17.61 -21.48
C LYS A 442 35.56 -16.51 -20.45
N LEU A 443 34.41 -15.99 -19.99
CA LEU A 443 34.37 -14.87 -19.08
C LEU A 443 34.63 -15.27 -17.61
N LEU A 444 34.11 -16.41 -17.13
CA LEU A 444 34.23 -16.82 -15.74
C LEU A 444 35.68 -16.90 -15.20
N PRO A 445 36.70 -17.39 -15.96
CA PRO A 445 38.11 -17.33 -15.53
C PRO A 445 38.59 -15.89 -15.33
N MET A 446 38.16 -14.94 -16.18
CA MET A 446 38.54 -13.54 -16.05
C MET A 446 37.88 -12.90 -14.82
N VAL A 447 36.63 -13.22 -14.55
CA VAL A 447 35.91 -12.79 -13.32
C VAL A 447 36.63 -13.32 -12.08
N LYS A 448 37.05 -14.60 -12.06
CA LYS A 448 37.81 -15.17 -10.95
C LYS A 448 39.15 -14.47 -10.71
N LYS A 449 39.86 -14.16 -11.80
CA LYS A 449 41.09 -13.41 -11.68
C LYS A 449 40.86 -12.01 -11.13
N TRP A 450 39.91 -11.27 -11.72
CA TRP A 450 39.56 -9.91 -11.30
C TRP A 450 39.14 -9.86 -9.80
N LEU A 451 38.35 -10.84 -9.32
CA LEU A 451 37.99 -10.96 -7.90
C LEU A 451 39.21 -11.21 -7.00
N GLY A 452 40.18 -12.00 -7.49
CA GLY A 452 41.42 -12.28 -6.78
C GLY A 452 42.35 -11.06 -6.68
N ASP A 453 42.26 -10.16 -7.65
CA ASP A 453 43.10 -8.95 -7.76
C ASP A 453 42.46 -7.76 -6.96
N LEU A 454 41.27 -7.89 -6.39
CA LEU A 454 40.63 -6.83 -5.60
C LEU A 454 41.40 -6.51 -4.33
N ASP A 455 41.63 -5.22 -4.06
CA ASP A 455 42.25 -4.78 -2.80
C ASP A 455 41.26 -4.99 -1.60
N LYS A 456 41.63 -5.83 -0.68
CA LYS A 456 40.83 -6.11 0.54
C LYS A 456 40.74 -4.92 1.50
N LYS A 457 41.55 -3.88 1.31
CA LYS A 457 41.49 -2.64 2.09
C LYS A 457 40.59 -1.58 1.47
N ASP A 458 40.10 -1.81 0.25
CA ASP A 458 39.17 -0.93 -0.40
C ASP A 458 37.87 -0.86 0.43
N PRO A 459 37.38 0.33 0.81
CA PRO A 459 36.09 0.47 1.51
C PRO A 459 34.92 -0.22 0.79
N ASP A 460 34.97 -0.28 -0.54
CA ASP A 460 33.93 -0.88 -1.39
C ASP A 460 34.24 -2.35 -1.76
N TYR A 461 35.26 -2.98 -1.16
CA TYR A 461 35.65 -4.37 -1.44
C TYR A 461 34.47 -5.35 -1.43
N GLU A 462 33.59 -5.27 -0.41
CA GLU A 462 32.46 -6.17 -0.28
C GLU A 462 31.39 -5.93 -1.37
N HIS A 463 31.24 -4.69 -1.79
CA HIS A 463 30.35 -4.36 -2.93
C HIS A 463 30.96 -4.85 -4.25
N HIS A 464 32.27 -4.70 -4.47
CA HIS A 464 32.93 -5.20 -5.69
C HIS A 464 32.78 -6.72 -5.81
N ARG A 465 32.90 -7.46 -4.71
CA ARG A 465 32.63 -8.91 -4.71
C ARG A 465 31.18 -9.24 -5.05
N LEU A 466 30.25 -8.43 -4.57
CA LEU A 466 28.83 -8.57 -4.89
C LEU A 466 28.57 -8.28 -6.38
N GLU A 467 29.18 -7.28 -6.96
CA GLU A 467 29.10 -7.00 -8.43
C GLU A 467 29.62 -8.22 -9.23
N GLY A 468 30.71 -8.83 -8.80
CA GLY A 468 31.20 -10.08 -9.40
C GLY A 468 30.20 -11.23 -9.29
N LEU A 469 29.50 -11.35 -8.16
CA LEU A 469 28.45 -12.36 -7.99
C LEU A 469 27.23 -12.07 -8.87
N TRP A 470 26.82 -10.80 -9.00
CA TRP A 470 25.74 -10.41 -9.90
C TRP A 470 26.09 -10.67 -11.37
N LEU A 471 27.33 -10.41 -11.77
CA LEU A 471 27.81 -10.76 -13.12
C LEU A 471 27.71 -12.28 -13.38
N VAL A 472 28.11 -13.11 -12.41
CA VAL A 472 27.98 -14.57 -12.52
C VAL A 472 26.51 -14.98 -12.73
N VAL A 473 25.57 -14.31 -12.05
CA VAL A 473 24.13 -14.54 -12.26
C VAL A 473 23.67 -14.06 -13.64
N ALA A 474 24.09 -12.86 -14.05
CA ALA A 474 23.73 -12.27 -15.34
C ALA A 474 24.18 -13.12 -16.54
N ILE A 475 25.38 -13.70 -16.46
CA ILE A 475 25.89 -14.60 -17.51
C ILE A 475 25.41 -16.06 -17.39
N ARG A 476 24.46 -16.34 -16.49
CA ARG A 476 23.90 -17.68 -16.26
C ARG A 476 24.95 -18.74 -15.86
N ALA A 477 26.06 -18.32 -15.28
CA ALA A 477 27.07 -19.20 -14.71
C ALA A 477 26.76 -19.54 -13.24
N ALA A 478 27.52 -20.50 -12.68
CA ALA A 478 27.45 -20.84 -11.27
C ALA A 478 28.85 -20.67 -10.64
N TYR A 479 28.93 -20.00 -9.50
CA TYR A 479 30.14 -19.86 -8.70
C TYR A 479 29.76 -19.94 -7.19
N PRO A 480 29.47 -21.16 -6.70
CA PRO A 480 29.01 -21.37 -5.32
C PRO A 480 29.99 -20.91 -4.25
N GLU A 481 31.29 -21.01 -4.54
CA GLU A 481 32.36 -20.57 -3.64
C GLU A 481 32.26 -19.06 -3.39
N LEU A 482 32.13 -18.24 -4.43
CA LEU A 482 31.95 -16.79 -4.31
C LEU A 482 30.65 -16.46 -3.55
N ALA A 483 29.55 -17.15 -3.86
CA ALA A 483 28.30 -16.94 -3.15
C ALA A 483 28.46 -17.23 -1.64
N THR A 484 29.16 -18.32 -1.29
CA THR A 484 29.46 -18.67 0.11
C THR A 484 30.34 -17.62 0.80
N GLU A 485 31.32 -17.10 0.10
CA GLU A 485 32.18 -16.06 0.61
C GLU A 485 31.45 -14.75 0.85
N VAL A 486 30.61 -14.30 -0.10
CA VAL A 486 29.84 -13.06 0.05
C VAL A 486 28.76 -13.20 1.13
N LEU A 487 28.18 -14.39 1.31
CA LEU A 487 27.27 -14.66 2.44
C LEU A 487 27.96 -14.58 3.83
N ARG A 488 29.30 -14.61 3.89
CA ARG A 488 30.11 -14.41 5.10
C ARG A 488 30.70 -13.00 5.22
N SER A 489 30.32 -12.10 4.33
CA SER A 489 30.76 -10.70 4.36
C SER A 489 30.44 -10.04 5.72
N PRO A 490 31.31 -9.18 6.25
CA PRO A 490 30.98 -8.35 7.42
C PRO A 490 29.83 -7.39 7.13
N SER A 491 29.62 -6.98 5.86
CA SER A 491 28.52 -6.12 5.45
C SER A 491 27.20 -6.91 5.35
N PRO A 492 26.19 -6.58 6.15
CA PRO A 492 24.88 -7.20 6.03
C PRO A 492 24.19 -6.86 4.69
N GLN A 493 24.51 -5.71 4.10
CA GLN A 493 24.02 -5.30 2.80
C GLN A 493 24.53 -6.24 1.70
N ALA A 494 25.85 -6.55 1.71
CA ALA A 494 26.44 -7.50 0.79
C ALA A 494 25.82 -8.91 0.95
N ARG A 495 25.63 -9.36 2.21
CA ARG A 495 25.00 -10.66 2.46
C ARG A 495 23.55 -10.70 1.93
N ALA A 496 22.77 -9.63 2.12
CA ALA A 496 21.40 -9.54 1.59
C ALA A 496 21.38 -9.54 0.06
N GLY A 497 22.29 -8.79 -0.59
CA GLY A 497 22.50 -8.79 -2.03
C GLY A 497 22.90 -10.16 -2.58
N ALA A 498 23.72 -10.92 -1.84
CA ALA A 498 24.11 -12.28 -2.20
C ALA A 498 22.91 -13.24 -2.14
N VAL A 499 22.06 -13.12 -1.12
CA VAL A 499 20.82 -13.93 -1.02
C VAL A 499 19.92 -13.67 -2.22
N ARG A 500 19.73 -12.41 -2.62
CA ARG A 500 18.96 -12.03 -3.81
C ARG A 500 19.59 -12.58 -5.10
N ALA A 501 20.92 -12.57 -5.21
CA ALA A 501 21.64 -13.20 -6.31
C ALA A 501 21.35 -14.71 -6.39
N ILE A 502 21.46 -15.43 -5.27
CA ILE A 502 21.19 -16.86 -5.18
C ILE A 502 19.73 -17.17 -5.55
N ALA A 503 18.77 -16.36 -5.12
CA ALA A 503 17.36 -16.50 -5.50
C ALA A 503 17.17 -16.44 -7.03
N ASN A 504 17.90 -15.55 -7.69
CA ASN A 504 17.86 -15.35 -9.15
C ASN A 504 18.80 -16.26 -9.95
N TRP A 505 19.55 -17.14 -9.30
CA TRP A 505 20.42 -18.10 -10.00
C TRP A 505 19.63 -18.97 -10.97
N SER A 506 20.24 -19.34 -12.09
CA SER A 506 19.56 -20.15 -13.10
C SER A 506 19.05 -21.48 -12.52
N SER A 507 18.05 -22.06 -13.18
CA SER A 507 17.50 -23.37 -12.81
C SER A 507 18.53 -24.51 -12.81
N LYS A 508 19.63 -24.32 -13.57
CA LYS A 508 20.76 -25.27 -13.64
C LYS A 508 21.44 -25.49 -12.26
N ALA A 509 21.38 -24.49 -11.36
CA ALA A 509 21.92 -24.63 -10.01
C ALA A 509 21.13 -25.60 -9.11
N GLY A 510 19.90 -25.91 -9.47
CA GLY A 510 18.99 -26.79 -8.74
C GLY A 510 18.56 -26.27 -7.36
N PRO A 511 17.44 -26.73 -6.82
CA PRO A 511 16.92 -26.29 -5.54
C PRO A 511 17.84 -26.67 -4.36
N ILE A 512 18.47 -27.83 -4.38
CA ILE A 512 19.32 -28.34 -3.29
C ILE A 512 20.52 -27.42 -3.03
N ALA A 513 21.22 -26.97 -4.09
CA ALA A 513 22.35 -26.07 -3.95
C ALA A 513 21.93 -24.72 -3.34
N LYS A 514 20.80 -24.17 -3.77
CA LYS A 514 20.24 -22.93 -3.22
C LYS A 514 19.86 -23.08 -1.75
N LEU A 515 19.16 -24.17 -1.38
CA LEU A 515 18.76 -24.46 0.00
C LEU A 515 19.96 -24.51 0.94
N ARG A 516 21.05 -25.18 0.52
CA ARG A 516 22.29 -25.27 1.31
C ARG A 516 22.89 -23.89 1.61
N LEU A 517 22.92 -22.99 0.61
CA LEU A 517 23.44 -21.64 0.77
C LEU A 517 22.53 -20.77 1.66
N LEU A 518 21.20 -20.95 1.56
CA LEU A 518 20.23 -20.17 2.30
C LEU A 518 20.05 -20.61 3.76
N THR A 519 20.56 -21.80 4.16
CA THR A 519 20.40 -22.33 5.53
C THR A 519 20.97 -21.38 6.59
N GLN A 520 22.14 -20.76 6.33
CA GLN A 520 22.71 -19.78 7.24
C GLN A 520 22.04 -18.41 7.14
N ALA A 521 21.67 -17.99 5.93
CA ALA A 521 21.09 -16.68 5.68
C ALA A 521 19.72 -16.48 6.36
N VAL A 522 18.93 -17.54 6.53
CA VAL A 522 17.63 -17.48 7.20
C VAL A 522 17.71 -17.25 8.71
N GLU A 523 18.86 -17.53 9.31
CA GLU A 523 19.18 -17.31 10.73
C GLU A 523 20.17 -16.16 10.95
N ASP A 524 20.47 -15.37 9.92
CA ASP A 524 21.41 -14.24 9.99
C ASP A 524 21.01 -13.24 11.09
N PRO A 525 21.95 -12.66 11.84
CA PRO A 525 21.65 -11.66 12.85
C PRO A 525 20.96 -10.42 12.29
N HIS A 526 21.21 -10.07 11.01
CA HIS A 526 20.60 -8.91 10.39
C HIS A 526 19.24 -9.22 9.78
N PRO A 527 18.14 -8.52 10.16
CA PRO A 527 16.78 -8.86 9.74
C PRO A 527 16.54 -8.75 8.23
N ARG A 528 17.28 -7.89 7.50
CA ARG A 528 17.19 -7.81 6.04
C ARG A 528 17.70 -9.06 5.34
N VAL A 529 18.79 -9.65 5.82
CA VAL A 529 19.32 -10.91 5.27
C VAL A 529 18.30 -12.02 5.47
N ARG A 530 17.67 -12.09 6.65
CA ARG A 530 16.57 -13.03 6.90
C ARG A 530 15.36 -12.80 5.99
N LEU A 531 14.96 -11.52 5.77
CA LEU A 531 13.87 -11.17 4.85
C LEU A 531 14.12 -11.71 3.44
N GLU A 532 15.31 -11.43 2.89
CA GLU A 532 15.70 -11.91 1.56
C GLU A 532 15.72 -13.44 1.51
N ALA A 533 16.23 -14.11 2.56
CA ALA A 533 16.26 -15.57 2.64
C ALA A 533 14.86 -16.18 2.68
N VAL A 534 13.93 -15.64 3.45
CA VAL A 534 12.53 -16.09 3.51
C VAL A 534 11.86 -15.93 2.14
N CYS A 535 12.07 -14.80 1.46
CA CYS A 535 11.55 -14.59 0.10
C CYS A 535 12.14 -15.58 -0.90
N ALA A 536 13.45 -15.83 -0.85
CA ALA A 536 14.12 -16.80 -1.73
C ALA A 536 13.63 -18.24 -1.50
N LEU A 537 13.44 -18.63 -0.24
CA LEU A 537 12.91 -19.93 0.15
C LEU A 537 11.46 -20.14 -0.33
N ARG A 538 10.62 -19.10 -0.26
CA ARG A 538 9.27 -19.14 -0.84
C ARG A 538 9.32 -19.44 -2.33
N ASP A 539 10.20 -18.77 -3.07
CA ASP A 539 10.30 -18.90 -4.54
C ASP A 539 10.89 -20.26 -4.96
N ILE A 540 11.70 -20.93 -4.12
CA ILE A 540 12.17 -22.30 -4.33
C ILE A 540 11.02 -23.31 -4.27
N GLY A 541 10.06 -23.15 -3.37
CA GLY A 541 8.77 -23.83 -3.44
C GLY A 541 8.75 -25.29 -3.00
N THR A 542 9.68 -25.77 -2.17
CA THR A 542 9.75 -27.16 -1.68
C THR A 542 9.30 -27.29 -0.21
N LEU A 543 9.11 -28.52 0.26
CA LEU A 543 8.86 -28.78 1.69
C LEU A 543 10.05 -28.33 2.55
N GLU A 544 11.26 -28.60 2.10
CA GLU A 544 12.49 -28.23 2.78
C GLU A 544 12.61 -26.70 2.89
N SER A 545 12.23 -25.97 1.83
CA SER A 545 12.24 -24.50 1.89
C SER A 545 11.20 -23.96 2.88
N ALA A 546 10.03 -24.62 3.02
CA ALA A 546 9.05 -24.25 4.05
C ALA A 546 9.60 -24.48 5.46
N ASN A 547 10.27 -25.62 5.69
CA ASN A 547 10.89 -25.93 6.99
C ASN A 547 11.97 -24.90 7.36
N LEU A 548 12.84 -24.53 6.42
CA LEU A 548 13.90 -23.56 6.64
C LEU A 548 13.36 -22.15 6.89
N ALA A 549 12.35 -21.71 6.13
CA ALA A 549 11.87 -20.32 6.21
C ALA A 549 11.45 -19.91 7.63
N LEU A 550 10.80 -20.80 8.40
CA LEU A 550 10.34 -20.47 9.75
C LEU A 550 11.48 -20.43 10.80
N ARG A 551 12.72 -20.81 10.45
CA ARG A 551 13.88 -20.61 11.35
C ARG A 551 14.13 -19.12 11.60
N ALA A 552 13.75 -18.23 10.65
CA ALA A 552 13.84 -16.78 10.83
C ALA A 552 13.06 -16.24 12.05
N MET A 553 12.09 -16.99 12.57
CA MET A 553 11.34 -16.64 13.79
C MET A 553 12.17 -16.79 15.09
N GLY A 554 13.33 -17.41 15.05
CA GLY A 554 14.22 -17.54 16.22
C GLY A 554 14.80 -16.21 16.71
N GLN A 555 14.60 -15.12 15.97
CA GLN A 555 15.04 -13.77 16.30
C GLN A 555 13.91 -12.76 16.11
N GLU A 556 14.13 -11.50 16.56
CA GLU A 556 13.15 -10.42 16.42
C GLU A 556 12.71 -10.22 14.96
N THR A 557 11.39 -10.10 14.77
CA THR A 557 10.78 -9.87 13.47
C THR A 557 10.12 -8.49 13.44
N ASP A 558 10.38 -7.74 12.38
CA ASP A 558 9.64 -6.52 12.07
C ASP A 558 8.46 -6.77 11.10
N ASN A 559 7.74 -5.72 10.75
CA ASN A 559 6.54 -5.84 9.90
C ASN A 559 6.82 -6.47 8.53
N ASN A 560 7.96 -6.16 7.89
CA ASN A 560 8.29 -6.71 6.57
C ASN A 560 8.60 -8.20 6.65
N LEU A 561 9.43 -8.59 7.62
CA LEU A 561 9.79 -9.99 7.83
C LEU A 561 8.58 -10.82 8.28
N ALA A 562 7.74 -10.28 9.17
CA ALA A 562 6.49 -10.94 9.59
C ALA A 562 5.56 -11.17 8.39
N PHE A 563 5.39 -10.16 7.52
CA PHE A 563 4.62 -10.30 6.29
C PHE A 563 5.19 -11.37 5.35
N ALA A 564 6.52 -11.38 5.15
CA ALA A 564 7.18 -12.37 4.29
C ALA A 564 7.02 -13.80 4.82
N LEU A 565 7.09 -14.00 6.15
CA LEU A 565 6.86 -15.29 6.80
C LEU A 565 5.41 -15.76 6.61
N GLU A 566 4.42 -14.89 6.86
CA GLU A 566 3.00 -15.19 6.62
C GLU A 566 2.76 -15.59 5.16
N LEU A 567 3.26 -14.77 4.21
CA LEU A 567 3.13 -15.05 2.78
C LEU A 567 3.75 -16.40 2.39
N THR A 568 4.93 -16.71 2.95
CA THR A 568 5.66 -17.95 2.65
C THR A 568 4.92 -19.18 3.16
N VAL A 569 4.41 -19.13 4.38
CA VAL A 569 3.62 -20.22 4.96
C VAL A 569 2.37 -20.51 4.12
N ARG A 570 1.65 -19.44 3.72
CA ARG A 570 0.45 -19.55 2.88
C ARG A 570 0.76 -20.05 1.48
N HIS A 571 1.82 -19.55 0.86
CA HIS A 571 2.24 -19.94 -0.49
C HIS A 571 2.66 -21.42 -0.54
N LEU A 572 3.36 -21.89 0.48
CA LEU A 572 3.86 -23.26 0.56
C LEU A 572 2.91 -24.22 1.30
N ARG A 573 1.68 -23.80 1.61
CA ARG A 573 0.68 -24.62 2.31
C ARG A 573 0.52 -26.00 1.71
N ASP A 574 0.40 -26.09 0.40
CA ASP A 574 0.17 -27.37 -0.29
C ASP A 574 1.41 -28.29 -0.32
N LYS A 575 2.54 -27.84 0.22
CA LYS A 575 3.74 -28.64 0.44
C LYS A 575 3.81 -29.20 1.86
N TRP A 576 3.64 -28.34 2.87
CA TRP A 576 3.86 -28.73 4.26
C TRP A 576 2.61 -29.29 4.96
N LEU A 577 1.40 -28.80 4.64
CA LEU A 577 0.18 -29.25 5.32
C LEU A 577 -0.15 -30.72 5.04
N PRO A 578 -0.13 -31.22 3.78
CA PRO A 578 -0.30 -32.65 3.52
C PRO A 578 0.83 -33.50 4.10
N ALA A 579 2.07 -33.03 4.10
CA ALA A 579 3.20 -33.76 4.70
C ALA A 579 2.99 -33.94 6.21
N MET A 580 2.56 -32.88 6.92
CA MET A 580 2.22 -32.94 8.34
C MET A 580 1.04 -33.91 8.59
N GLN A 581 -0.01 -33.87 7.78
CA GLN A 581 -1.17 -34.78 7.90
C GLN A 581 -0.78 -36.26 7.70
N ALA A 582 0.21 -36.49 6.84
CA ALA A 582 0.81 -37.83 6.64
C ALA A 582 1.79 -38.25 7.76
N GLY A 583 1.89 -37.49 8.85
CA GLY A 583 2.75 -37.76 10.02
C GLY A 583 4.22 -37.44 9.84
N LYS A 584 4.60 -36.72 8.75
CA LYS A 584 5.99 -36.26 8.59
C LYS A 584 6.26 -35.08 9.54
N SER A 585 7.47 -35.06 10.11
CA SER A 585 7.94 -33.90 10.86
C SER A 585 8.09 -32.70 9.91
N VAL A 586 7.48 -31.56 10.25
CA VAL A 586 7.59 -30.27 9.55
C VAL A 586 8.17 -29.23 10.50
N PHE A 587 8.79 -28.19 9.95
CA PHE A 587 9.37 -27.06 10.71
C PHE A 587 10.36 -27.51 11.80
N ASP A 588 11.20 -28.52 11.50
CA ASP A 588 12.15 -29.15 12.41
C ASP A 588 11.52 -29.78 13.67
N GLY A 589 10.21 -30.04 13.64
CA GLY A 589 9.45 -30.52 14.80
C GLY A 589 9.21 -29.46 15.89
N ASP A 590 9.51 -28.17 15.62
CA ASP A 590 9.31 -27.06 16.55
C ASP A 590 7.83 -26.73 16.72
N PRO A 591 7.26 -26.90 17.93
CA PRO A 591 5.83 -26.65 18.16
C PRO A 591 5.41 -25.18 17.93
N SER A 592 6.29 -24.22 18.20
CA SER A 592 5.99 -22.79 18.04
C SER A 592 5.90 -22.39 16.57
N ARG A 593 6.81 -22.91 15.74
CA ARG A 593 6.78 -22.71 14.28
C ARG A 593 5.55 -23.39 13.67
N LEU A 594 5.23 -24.61 14.13
CA LEU A 594 4.03 -25.31 13.69
C LEU A 594 2.77 -24.55 14.06
N ALA A 595 2.69 -24.04 15.28
CA ALA A 595 1.57 -23.25 15.75
C ALA A 595 1.38 -21.96 14.93
N TYR A 596 2.48 -21.26 14.65
CA TYR A 596 2.48 -20.10 13.78
C TYR A 596 1.93 -20.46 12.39
N ALA A 597 2.46 -21.50 11.77
CA ALA A 597 2.05 -21.92 10.43
C ALA A 597 0.55 -22.30 10.37
N LEU A 598 0.06 -23.04 11.35
CA LEU A 598 -1.35 -23.45 11.43
C LEU A 598 -2.28 -22.26 11.62
N LYS A 599 -1.86 -21.29 12.44
CA LYS A 599 -2.62 -20.05 12.66
C LYS A 599 -2.70 -19.20 11.40
N GLU A 600 -1.56 -18.98 10.74
CA GLU A 600 -1.48 -18.05 9.61
C GLU A 600 -2.09 -18.60 8.32
N VAL A 601 -2.13 -19.92 8.14
CA VAL A 601 -2.66 -20.49 6.91
C VAL A 601 -4.18 -20.29 6.73
N GLY A 602 -4.94 -20.20 7.83
CA GLY A 602 -6.39 -20.01 7.81
C GLY A 602 -7.16 -21.16 7.13
N ASP A 603 -6.59 -22.37 7.11
CA ASP A 603 -7.17 -23.55 6.47
C ASP A 603 -7.90 -24.39 7.51
N PRO A 604 -9.19 -24.77 7.31
CA PRO A 604 -9.92 -25.63 8.26
C PRO A 604 -9.20 -26.94 8.58
N ARG A 605 -8.47 -27.51 7.62
CA ARG A 605 -7.66 -28.73 7.80
C ARG A 605 -6.53 -28.58 8.83
N ALA A 606 -6.17 -27.33 9.18
CA ALA A 606 -5.15 -27.04 10.17
C ALA A 606 -5.68 -27.03 11.61
N ILE A 607 -7.00 -26.99 11.83
CA ILE A 607 -7.59 -26.74 13.15
C ILE A 607 -7.40 -27.94 14.10
N ALA A 608 -7.75 -29.16 13.68
CA ALA A 608 -7.56 -30.33 14.54
C ALA A 608 -6.08 -30.57 14.91
N PRO A 609 -5.08 -30.42 14.00
CA PRO A 609 -3.67 -30.39 14.37
C PRO A 609 -3.31 -29.28 15.36
N LEU A 610 -3.85 -28.07 15.21
CA LEU A 610 -3.60 -26.94 16.10
C LEU A 610 -4.11 -27.26 17.53
N VAL A 611 -5.28 -27.85 17.66
CA VAL A 611 -5.82 -28.30 18.96
C VAL A 611 -4.86 -29.28 19.64
N LYS A 612 -4.29 -30.25 18.90
CA LYS A 612 -3.31 -31.19 19.45
C LYS A 612 -2.05 -30.50 19.97
N VAL A 613 -1.56 -29.48 19.25
CA VAL A 613 -0.39 -28.67 19.67
C VAL A 613 -0.72 -27.89 20.95
N ILE A 614 -1.89 -27.25 21.03
CA ILE A 614 -2.36 -26.53 22.22
C ILE A 614 -2.45 -27.49 23.43
N GLN A 615 -3.10 -28.65 23.26
CA GLN A 615 -3.29 -29.63 24.33
C GLN A 615 -1.97 -30.20 24.89
N LYS A 616 -0.94 -30.33 24.04
CA LYS A 616 0.40 -30.74 24.42
C LYS A 616 1.25 -29.63 25.04
N GLY A 617 0.70 -28.41 25.21
CA GLY A 617 1.46 -27.27 25.74
C GLY A 617 2.47 -26.66 24.76
N GLY A 618 2.35 -26.95 23.47
CA GLY A 618 3.27 -26.42 22.44
C GLY A 618 3.02 -24.93 22.14
N ILE A 619 1.94 -24.32 22.66
CA ILE A 619 1.68 -22.89 22.57
C ILE A 619 1.43 -22.37 23.98
N THR A 620 2.14 -21.31 24.38
CA THR A 620 2.06 -20.73 25.72
C THR A 620 2.09 -19.19 25.65
N GLY A 621 1.94 -18.53 26.80
CA GLY A 621 2.10 -17.08 26.92
C GLY A 621 1.11 -16.29 26.06
N LYS A 622 1.61 -15.24 25.40
CA LYS A 622 0.79 -14.29 24.60
C LYS A 622 0.14 -14.90 23.36
N ASP A 623 0.65 -16.01 22.84
CA ASP A 623 0.18 -16.62 21.60
C ASP A 623 -0.99 -17.61 21.85
N LEU A 624 -1.14 -18.11 23.08
CA LEU A 624 -2.18 -19.07 23.42
C LEU A 624 -3.61 -18.50 23.27
N PRO A 625 -3.95 -17.29 23.76
CA PRO A 625 -5.28 -16.72 23.55
C PRO A 625 -5.63 -16.58 22.07
N GLN A 626 -4.68 -16.14 21.24
CA GLN A 626 -4.89 -15.99 19.79
C GLN A 626 -5.15 -17.35 19.11
N ALA A 627 -4.42 -18.40 19.47
CA ALA A 627 -4.62 -19.75 18.95
C ALA A 627 -6.00 -20.29 19.36
N VAL A 628 -6.42 -20.07 20.63
CA VAL A 628 -7.75 -20.42 21.14
C VAL A 628 -8.85 -19.69 20.34
N THR A 629 -8.69 -18.39 20.10
CA THR A 629 -9.64 -17.64 19.27
C THR A 629 -9.74 -18.21 17.85
N THR A 630 -8.63 -18.57 17.22
CA THR A 630 -8.60 -19.18 15.88
C THR A 630 -9.34 -20.52 15.85
N VAL A 631 -9.05 -21.40 16.81
CA VAL A 631 -9.76 -22.69 16.94
C VAL A 631 -11.26 -22.48 17.16
N SER A 632 -11.61 -21.55 18.03
CA SER A 632 -13.03 -21.26 18.37
C SER A 632 -13.79 -20.65 17.18
N ALA A 633 -13.12 -19.94 16.29
CA ALA A 633 -13.71 -19.33 15.10
C ALA A 633 -13.91 -20.31 13.94
N LEU A 634 -13.03 -21.30 13.79
CA LEU A 634 -12.98 -22.19 12.62
C LEU A 634 -13.23 -23.67 12.94
N GLY A 635 -13.21 -24.05 14.22
CA GLY A 635 -13.32 -25.44 14.66
C GLY A 635 -14.74 -25.98 14.56
N GLU A 636 -14.82 -27.32 14.51
CA GLU A 636 -16.04 -28.09 14.62
C GLU A 636 -16.42 -28.27 16.11
N SER A 637 -17.54 -28.99 16.40
CA SER A 637 -18.03 -29.18 17.77
C SER A 637 -16.98 -29.79 18.71
N ALA A 638 -16.21 -30.74 18.25
CA ALA A 638 -15.18 -31.41 19.06
C ALA A 638 -14.01 -30.48 19.45
N GLU A 639 -13.60 -29.59 18.53
CA GLU A 639 -12.57 -28.60 18.81
C GLU A 639 -13.07 -27.52 19.76
N LEU A 640 -14.34 -27.14 19.66
CA LEU A 640 -14.97 -26.22 20.62
C LEU A 640 -15.06 -26.84 22.02
N ASP A 641 -15.41 -28.14 22.15
CA ASP A 641 -15.36 -28.87 23.44
C ASP A 641 -13.95 -28.90 24.02
N ALA A 642 -12.94 -29.09 23.16
CA ALA A 642 -11.54 -29.04 23.60
C ALA A 642 -11.15 -27.65 24.13
N MET A 643 -11.60 -26.57 23.50
CA MET A 643 -11.33 -25.19 23.96
C MET A 643 -12.05 -24.87 25.28
N LEU A 644 -13.29 -25.33 25.45
CA LEU A 644 -14.00 -25.22 26.73
C LEU A 644 -13.28 -26.00 27.84
N SER A 645 -12.84 -27.22 27.56
CA SER A 645 -12.05 -28.03 28.51
C SER A 645 -10.75 -27.34 28.93
N LEU A 646 -10.11 -26.64 27.99
CA LEU A 646 -8.91 -25.84 28.27
C LEU A 646 -9.27 -24.61 29.14
N ALA A 647 -10.38 -23.93 28.84
CA ALA A 647 -10.88 -22.80 29.63
C ALA A 647 -11.26 -23.20 31.06
N LYS A 648 -11.71 -24.42 31.32
CA LYS A 648 -11.91 -24.95 32.68
C LYS A 648 -10.62 -24.96 33.49
N LYS A 649 -9.48 -25.24 32.87
CA LYS A 649 -8.15 -25.21 33.52
C LYS A 649 -7.56 -23.81 33.60
N SER A 650 -7.95 -22.91 32.70
CA SER A 650 -7.48 -21.53 32.63
C SER A 650 -8.62 -20.58 32.24
N PRO A 651 -9.45 -20.12 33.21
CA PRO A 651 -10.71 -19.38 32.95
C PRO A 651 -10.50 -18.08 32.14
N VAL A 652 -9.32 -17.48 32.22
CA VAL A 652 -8.96 -16.27 31.43
C VAL A 652 -9.06 -16.51 29.92
N LEU A 653 -8.93 -17.75 29.45
CA LEU A 653 -9.04 -18.11 28.03
C LEU A 653 -10.49 -18.12 27.53
N LEU A 654 -11.50 -18.10 28.43
CA LEU A 654 -12.89 -18.10 28.02
C LEU A 654 -13.24 -16.87 27.17
N SER A 655 -12.62 -15.72 27.42
CA SER A 655 -12.78 -14.53 26.57
C SER A 655 -12.30 -14.76 25.13
N ALA A 656 -11.21 -15.52 24.97
CA ALA A 656 -10.71 -15.91 23.64
C ALA A 656 -11.67 -16.90 22.94
N VAL A 657 -12.26 -17.83 23.71
CA VAL A 657 -13.30 -18.72 23.18
C VAL A 657 -14.52 -17.92 22.73
N ALA A 658 -14.99 -16.97 23.52
CA ALA A 658 -16.15 -16.15 23.20
C ALA A 658 -15.90 -15.30 21.94
N ALA A 659 -14.73 -14.68 21.84
CA ALA A 659 -14.34 -13.88 20.68
C ALA A 659 -14.32 -14.70 19.38
N GLY A 660 -13.82 -15.94 19.44
CA GLY A 660 -13.83 -16.86 18.29
C GLY A 660 -15.22 -17.38 17.96
N ALA A 661 -15.96 -17.87 18.96
CA ALA A 661 -17.29 -18.46 18.81
C ALA A 661 -18.33 -17.49 18.24
N ALA A 662 -18.19 -16.18 18.48
CA ALA A 662 -19.05 -15.16 17.87
C ALA A 662 -19.07 -15.21 16.33
N ASN A 663 -18.01 -15.72 15.71
CA ASN A 663 -17.87 -15.86 14.25
C ASN A 663 -18.09 -17.30 13.75
N ASN A 664 -18.41 -18.24 14.66
CA ASN A 664 -18.64 -19.65 14.34
C ASN A 664 -20.13 -19.98 14.43
N SER A 665 -20.67 -20.61 13.42
CA SER A 665 -22.08 -21.07 13.45
C SER A 665 -22.27 -22.42 14.16
N ARG A 666 -21.19 -23.08 14.58
CA ARG A 666 -21.21 -24.35 15.27
C ARG A 666 -21.25 -24.16 16.77
N THR A 667 -21.76 -25.19 17.46
CA THR A 667 -21.83 -25.25 18.93
C THR A 667 -21.00 -26.44 19.43
N PRO A 668 -20.42 -26.38 20.62
CA PRO A 668 -19.79 -27.56 21.23
C PRO A 668 -20.82 -28.66 21.47
N GLY A 669 -20.37 -29.89 21.66
CA GLY A 669 -21.23 -31.04 21.97
C GLY A 669 -21.93 -30.89 23.34
N GLN A 670 -21.31 -30.16 24.27
CA GLN A 670 -21.85 -29.90 25.60
C GLN A 670 -21.88 -28.37 25.89
N PRO A 671 -22.75 -27.59 25.23
CA PRO A 671 -22.76 -26.14 25.38
C PRO A 671 -23.15 -25.69 26.80
N GLU A 672 -23.89 -26.50 27.55
CA GLU A 672 -24.31 -26.25 28.95
C GLU A 672 -23.11 -26.09 29.88
N ALA A 673 -21.98 -26.70 29.58
CA ALA A 673 -20.76 -26.61 30.40
C ALA A 673 -20.31 -25.15 30.61
N VAL A 674 -20.69 -24.22 29.74
CA VAL A 674 -20.38 -22.79 29.89
C VAL A 674 -21.05 -22.16 31.10
N THR A 675 -22.15 -22.71 31.58
CA THR A 675 -22.92 -22.16 32.73
C THR A 675 -22.15 -22.21 34.05
N GLU A 676 -21.17 -23.09 34.17
CA GLU A 676 -20.28 -23.16 35.34
C GLU A 676 -19.49 -21.86 35.55
N PHE A 677 -19.07 -21.20 34.45
CA PHE A 677 -18.30 -19.97 34.49
C PHE A 677 -19.11 -18.71 34.88
N LEU A 678 -20.44 -18.77 34.88
CA LEU A 678 -21.30 -17.68 35.32
C LEU A 678 -21.15 -17.37 36.81
N THR A 679 -20.58 -18.28 37.60
CA THR A 679 -20.30 -18.10 39.04
C THR A 679 -18.84 -17.69 39.31
N SER A 680 -18.04 -17.45 38.29
CA SER A 680 -16.64 -17.01 38.44
C SER A 680 -16.54 -15.73 39.27
N LYS A 681 -15.49 -15.64 40.09
CA LYS A 681 -15.14 -14.39 40.80
C LYS A 681 -14.69 -13.29 39.84
N GLU A 682 -14.13 -13.65 38.67
CA GLU A 682 -13.62 -12.73 37.66
C GLU A 682 -14.74 -12.22 36.75
N GLY A 683 -14.96 -10.89 36.71
CA GLY A 683 -15.98 -10.23 35.87
C GLY A 683 -15.82 -10.56 34.38
N LYS A 684 -14.61 -10.51 33.86
CA LYS A 684 -14.34 -10.84 32.42
C LYS A 684 -14.73 -12.26 32.06
N THR A 685 -14.53 -13.22 32.96
CA THR A 685 -14.94 -14.62 32.77
C THR A 685 -16.46 -14.74 32.75
N ARG A 686 -17.18 -14.04 33.64
CA ARG A 686 -18.66 -14.01 33.64
C ARG A 686 -19.24 -13.36 32.39
N VAL A 687 -18.63 -12.27 31.91
CA VAL A 687 -18.98 -11.59 30.64
C VAL A 687 -18.85 -12.58 29.46
N ALA A 688 -17.72 -13.26 29.35
CA ALA A 688 -17.50 -14.23 28.28
C ALA A 688 -18.47 -15.42 28.36
N ALA A 689 -18.77 -15.89 29.58
CA ALA A 689 -19.73 -16.96 29.78
C ALA A 689 -21.16 -16.55 29.35
N ALA A 690 -21.61 -15.34 29.72
CA ALA A 690 -22.89 -14.81 29.28
C ALA A 690 -22.96 -14.68 27.74
N GLN A 691 -21.90 -14.15 27.09
CA GLN A 691 -21.82 -14.06 25.65
C GLN A 691 -21.93 -15.43 24.96
N LEU A 692 -21.24 -16.44 25.49
CA LEU A 692 -21.31 -17.82 24.97
C LEU A 692 -22.68 -18.46 25.19
N CYS A 693 -23.33 -18.22 26.35
CA CYS A 693 -24.70 -18.67 26.57
C CYS A 693 -25.66 -18.13 25.50
N GLY A 694 -25.50 -16.86 25.10
CA GLY A 694 -26.28 -16.25 24.01
C GLY A 694 -25.92 -16.83 22.64
N THR A 695 -24.63 -16.93 22.35
CA THR A 695 -24.10 -17.43 21.06
C THR A 695 -24.53 -18.87 20.79
N TRP A 696 -24.43 -19.74 21.78
CA TRP A 696 -24.78 -21.15 21.68
C TRP A 696 -26.21 -21.46 22.06
N LYS A 697 -27.02 -20.44 22.38
CA LYS A 697 -28.44 -20.55 22.74
C LYS A 697 -28.72 -21.53 23.91
N VAL A 698 -27.91 -21.43 24.97
CA VAL A 698 -27.99 -22.29 26.16
C VAL A 698 -29.21 -21.91 27.00
N ARG A 699 -30.36 -22.51 26.70
CA ARG A 699 -31.66 -22.16 27.32
C ARG A 699 -31.69 -22.37 28.83
N SER A 700 -30.96 -23.39 29.32
CA SER A 700 -30.84 -23.70 30.78
C SER A 700 -30.15 -22.57 31.56
N ALA A 701 -29.43 -21.65 30.90
CA ALA A 701 -28.80 -20.51 31.56
C ALA A 701 -29.76 -19.36 31.92
N ARG A 702 -30.99 -19.30 31.35
CA ARG A 702 -31.91 -18.16 31.43
C ARG A 702 -32.10 -17.66 32.83
N ASP A 703 -32.55 -18.53 33.78
CA ASP A 703 -32.90 -18.12 35.14
C ASP A 703 -31.67 -17.60 35.90
N LYS A 704 -30.50 -18.22 35.67
CA LYS A 704 -29.23 -17.79 36.27
C LYS A 704 -28.76 -16.42 35.72
N LEU A 705 -28.86 -16.21 34.39
CA LEU A 705 -28.60 -14.90 33.79
C LEU A 705 -29.52 -13.81 34.34
N LEU A 706 -30.83 -14.12 34.50
CA LEU A 706 -31.80 -13.19 35.06
C LEU A 706 -31.47 -12.88 36.53
N GLN A 707 -31.14 -13.89 37.33
CA GLN A 707 -30.74 -13.68 38.75
C GLN A 707 -29.51 -12.76 38.84
N MET A 708 -28.54 -12.91 37.98
CA MET A 708 -27.31 -12.08 37.97
C MET A 708 -27.62 -10.59 37.72
N THR A 709 -28.67 -10.25 36.95
CA THR A 709 -29.05 -8.85 36.71
C THR A 709 -29.54 -8.12 37.99
N SER A 710 -29.82 -8.82 39.06
CA SER A 710 -30.24 -8.24 40.35
C SER A 710 -29.07 -7.81 41.24
N ASN A 711 -27.82 -8.07 40.85
CA ASN A 711 -26.63 -7.67 41.58
C ASN A 711 -26.46 -6.14 41.54
N GLN A 712 -26.47 -5.48 42.72
CA GLN A 712 -26.31 -4.01 42.82
C GLN A 712 -24.92 -3.50 42.35
N ASN A 713 -23.89 -4.33 42.43
CA ASN A 713 -22.53 -3.99 42.03
C ASN A 713 -22.19 -4.37 40.59
N LEU A 714 -23.20 -4.66 39.77
CA LEU A 714 -23.02 -5.09 38.39
C LEU A 714 -22.35 -3.99 37.57
N GLN A 715 -21.29 -4.38 36.80
CA GLN A 715 -20.66 -3.46 35.87
C GLN A 715 -21.49 -3.38 34.58
N LEU A 716 -21.43 -2.24 33.88
CA LEU A 716 -22.21 -2.02 32.65
C LEU A 716 -21.95 -3.07 31.57
N GLU A 717 -20.69 -3.42 31.32
CA GLU A 717 -20.31 -4.45 30.34
C GLU A 717 -20.92 -5.82 30.66
N GLU A 718 -20.97 -6.18 31.96
CA GLU A 718 -21.57 -7.43 32.42
C GLU A 718 -23.10 -7.37 32.25
N ALA A 719 -23.76 -6.26 32.61
CA ALA A 719 -25.19 -6.07 32.39
C ALA A 719 -25.57 -6.20 30.91
N VAL A 720 -24.78 -5.59 30.01
CA VAL A 720 -24.98 -5.68 28.55
C VAL A 720 -24.87 -7.12 28.06
N SER A 721 -23.86 -7.87 28.51
CA SER A 721 -23.67 -9.25 28.11
C SER A 721 -24.78 -10.17 28.58
N LEU A 722 -25.26 -9.98 29.82
CA LEU A 722 -26.41 -10.73 30.41
C LEU A 722 -27.70 -10.46 29.61
N CYS A 723 -28.04 -9.18 29.38
CA CYS A 723 -29.27 -8.81 28.68
C CYS A 723 -29.26 -9.24 27.20
N LEU A 724 -28.11 -9.13 26.51
CA LEU A 724 -27.97 -9.63 25.13
C LEU A 724 -28.10 -11.15 25.06
N ALA A 725 -27.55 -11.87 26.01
CA ALA A 725 -27.74 -13.33 26.13
C ALA A 725 -29.22 -13.68 26.34
N LEU A 726 -29.91 -13.02 27.27
CA LEU A 726 -31.36 -13.19 27.50
C LEU A 726 -32.14 -12.89 26.19
N GLY A 727 -31.81 -11.86 25.46
CA GLY A 727 -32.38 -11.55 24.17
C GLY A 727 -32.20 -12.68 23.15
N SER A 728 -30.99 -13.24 23.06
CA SER A 728 -30.65 -14.38 22.17
C SER A 728 -31.41 -15.66 22.54
N LEU A 729 -31.79 -15.79 23.80
CA LEU A 729 -32.61 -16.90 24.30
C LEU A 729 -34.15 -16.66 24.17
N GLY A 730 -34.54 -15.50 23.61
CA GLY A 730 -35.97 -15.16 23.43
C GLY A 730 -36.71 -14.68 24.69
N ALA A 731 -36.00 -14.25 25.73
CA ALA A 731 -36.56 -13.80 27.00
C ALA A 731 -37.09 -12.34 26.93
N THR A 732 -37.93 -12.03 25.97
CA THR A 732 -38.41 -10.68 25.66
C THR A 732 -39.19 -10.05 26.84
N ALA A 733 -40.05 -10.83 27.49
CA ALA A 733 -40.85 -10.34 28.66
C ALA A 733 -39.93 -9.93 29.82
N ASP A 734 -38.89 -10.73 30.09
CA ASP A 734 -37.90 -10.43 31.13
C ASP A 734 -37.14 -9.13 30.84
N LEU A 735 -36.73 -8.94 29.60
CA LEU A 735 -36.02 -7.73 29.16
C LEU A 735 -36.92 -6.48 29.28
N GLN A 736 -38.21 -6.60 28.92
CA GLN A 736 -39.19 -5.51 29.11
C GLN A 736 -39.31 -5.14 30.57
N GLU A 737 -39.36 -6.12 31.48
CA GLU A 737 -39.42 -5.89 32.93
C GLU A 737 -38.12 -5.23 33.46
N LEU A 738 -36.95 -5.69 32.98
CA LEU A 738 -35.65 -5.11 33.32
C LEU A 738 -35.48 -3.66 32.83
N SER A 739 -36.20 -3.24 31.81
CA SER A 739 -36.13 -1.88 31.25
C SER A 739 -36.91 -0.84 32.04
N LYS A 740 -37.84 -1.28 32.93
CA LYS A 740 -38.72 -0.39 33.70
C LYS A 740 -38.00 0.47 34.75
N PRO A 741 -38.56 1.63 35.14
CA PRO A 741 -38.09 2.40 36.30
C PRO A 741 -38.01 1.54 37.56
N GLY A 742 -37.03 1.81 38.44
CA GLY A 742 -36.79 1.04 39.67
C GLY A 742 -35.60 0.06 39.55
N ARG A 743 -35.14 -0.25 38.35
CA ARG A 743 -33.86 -0.96 38.12
C ARG A 743 -32.72 0.02 37.99
N SER A 744 -31.48 -0.45 38.21
CA SER A 744 -30.30 0.41 38.04
C SER A 744 -30.20 0.93 36.61
N PRO A 745 -29.68 2.15 36.37
CA PRO A 745 -29.52 2.70 35.04
C PRO A 745 -28.73 1.77 34.09
N LYS A 746 -27.72 1.07 34.61
CA LYS A 746 -26.89 0.11 33.85
C LYS A 746 -27.70 -1.06 33.30
N VAL A 747 -28.55 -1.66 34.15
CA VAL A 747 -29.40 -2.78 33.75
C VAL A 747 -30.50 -2.32 32.78
N ARG A 748 -31.12 -1.15 33.06
CA ARG A 748 -32.09 -0.56 32.13
C ARG A 748 -31.54 -0.29 30.76
N ALA A 749 -30.34 0.31 30.67
CA ALA A 749 -29.68 0.59 29.41
C ALA A 749 -29.36 -0.71 28.63
N ALA A 750 -28.84 -1.71 29.31
CA ALA A 750 -28.55 -3.02 28.75
C ALA A 750 -29.84 -3.74 28.27
N ALA A 751 -30.93 -3.69 29.05
CA ALA A 751 -32.21 -4.30 28.68
C ALA A 751 -32.84 -3.58 27.47
N VAL A 752 -32.84 -2.24 27.45
CA VAL A 752 -33.32 -1.43 26.31
C VAL A 752 -32.51 -1.74 25.06
N ALA A 753 -31.18 -1.83 25.15
CA ALA A 753 -30.31 -2.18 24.02
C ALA A 753 -30.60 -3.59 23.50
N ALA A 754 -30.84 -4.56 24.37
CA ALA A 754 -31.24 -5.91 23.99
C ALA A 754 -32.64 -5.94 23.34
N CYS A 755 -33.61 -5.19 23.87
CA CYS A 755 -34.93 -5.03 23.26
C CYS A 755 -34.86 -4.39 21.88
N ALA A 756 -33.98 -3.40 21.67
CA ALA A 756 -33.80 -2.75 20.38
C ALA A 756 -33.32 -3.73 19.30
N LYS A 757 -32.45 -4.67 19.66
CA LYS A 757 -32.01 -5.74 18.73
C LYS A 757 -33.13 -6.72 18.35
N LEU A 758 -34.11 -6.90 19.22
CA LEU A 758 -35.28 -7.76 18.97
C LEU A 758 -36.35 -7.02 18.15
N ASP A 759 -36.68 -5.79 18.57
CA ASP A 759 -37.68 -4.92 17.92
C ASP A 759 -37.36 -3.46 18.24
N ALA A 760 -36.66 -2.80 17.34
CA ALA A 760 -36.22 -1.42 17.51
C ALA A 760 -37.42 -0.44 17.62
N SER A 761 -38.54 -0.72 16.96
CA SER A 761 -39.73 0.14 16.97
C SER A 761 -40.39 0.18 18.36
N LYS A 762 -40.52 -0.96 19.01
CA LYS A 762 -41.09 -1.06 20.35
C LYS A 762 -40.12 -0.58 21.44
N ALA A 763 -38.83 -0.61 21.17
CA ALA A 763 -37.81 -0.16 22.11
C ALA A 763 -37.56 1.36 22.07
N ALA A 764 -38.04 2.09 21.06
CA ALA A 764 -37.74 3.50 20.84
C ALA A 764 -38.24 4.42 21.96
N ASP A 765 -39.54 4.30 22.39
CA ASP A 765 -40.05 5.10 23.48
C ASP A 765 -39.42 4.76 24.83
N PRO A 766 -39.21 3.48 25.25
CA PRO A 766 -38.45 3.13 26.43
C PRO A 766 -37.01 3.71 26.40
N ALA A 767 -36.34 3.71 25.25
CA ALA A 767 -35.00 4.30 25.06
C ALA A 767 -35.03 5.81 25.30
N ALA A 768 -35.94 6.53 24.66
CA ALA A 768 -36.03 7.99 24.80
C ALA A 768 -36.33 8.41 26.24
N ASN A 769 -37.23 7.70 26.94
CA ASN A 769 -37.56 7.93 28.34
C ASN A 769 -36.37 7.65 29.29
N LEU A 770 -35.63 6.56 29.03
CA LEU A 770 -34.40 6.28 29.77
C LEU A 770 -33.35 7.39 29.56
N LEU A 771 -33.02 7.73 28.32
CA LEU A 771 -32.03 8.76 28.00
C LEU A 771 -32.37 10.12 28.63
N ALA A 772 -33.67 10.49 28.67
CA ALA A 772 -34.12 11.72 29.33
C ALA A 772 -34.00 11.68 30.87
N SER A 773 -34.00 10.48 31.46
CA SER A 773 -33.90 10.29 32.91
C SER A 773 -32.47 10.17 33.44
N LEU A 774 -31.46 10.02 32.53
CA LEU A 774 -30.05 9.84 32.93
C LEU A 774 -29.48 11.12 33.53
N ALA A 775 -28.61 10.97 34.54
CA ALA A 775 -27.80 12.06 35.10
C ALA A 775 -26.66 12.45 34.13
N ASP A 776 -25.96 13.55 34.40
CA ASP A 776 -24.79 13.98 33.58
C ASP A 776 -23.68 12.94 33.53
N SER A 777 -23.53 12.11 34.58
CA SER A 777 -22.58 11.00 34.64
C SER A 777 -23.03 9.72 33.90
N GLY A 778 -24.26 9.69 33.38
CA GLY A 778 -24.84 8.53 32.68
C GLY A 778 -24.50 8.42 31.22
N THR A 779 -23.36 8.96 30.80
CA THR A 779 -22.90 8.94 29.40
C THR A 779 -22.62 7.52 28.88
N ASP A 780 -22.06 6.64 29.72
CA ASP A 780 -21.75 5.26 29.33
C ASP A 780 -23.03 4.45 29.05
N GLU A 781 -24.06 4.63 29.92
CA GLU A 781 -25.38 4.03 29.71
C GLU A 781 -26.06 4.57 28.43
N ALA A 782 -25.94 5.87 28.19
CA ALA A 782 -26.47 6.49 26.99
C ALA A 782 -25.79 5.95 25.73
N GLU A 783 -24.45 5.78 25.75
CA GLU A 783 -23.69 5.21 24.64
C GLU A 783 -24.15 3.79 24.30
N VAL A 784 -24.42 2.96 25.30
CA VAL A 784 -24.97 1.60 25.08
C VAL A 784 -26.31 1.65 24.34
N VAL A 785 -27.19 2.55 24.74
CA VAL A 785 -28.51 2.71 24.10
C VAL A 785 -28.35 3.24 22.67
N PHE A 786 -27.62 4.33 22.50
CA PHE A 786 -27.40 4.90 21.15
C PHE A 786 -26.72 3.92 20.20
N ALA A 787 -25.69 3.22 20.65
CA ALA A 787 -24.97 2.23 19.84
C ALA A 787 -25.90 1.09 19.37
N ALA A 788 -26.83 0.64 20.23
CA ALA A 788 -27.78 -0.40 19.88
C ALA A 788 -28.71 0.01 18.72
N PHE A 789 -29.21 1.25 18.72
CA PHE A 789 -30.07 1.75 17.62
C PHE A 789 -29.28 2.12 16.38
N ILE A 790 -28.12 2.77 16.53
CA ILE A 790 -27.27 3.16 15.43
C ILE A 790 -26.71 1.92 14.69
N GLY A 791 -26.45 0.83 15.41
CA GLY A 791 -26.00 -0.44 14.84
C GLY A 791 -27.07 -1.24 14.07
N LEU A 792 -28.31 -0.72 13.94
CA LEU A 792 -29.39 -1.36 13.20
C LEU A 792 -29.74 -0.54 11.95
N ARG A 793 -30.13 -1.23 10.88
CA ARG A 793 -30.53 -0.56 9.63
C ARG A 793 -31.80 0.27 9.79
N GLU A 794 -32.76 -0.21 10.55
CA GLU A 794 -34.13 0.29 10.69
C GLU A 794 -34.47 0.64 12.15
N GLY A 795 -33.67 1.39 12.85
CA GLY A 795 -34.02 1.73 14.27
C GLY A 795 -33.92 3.22 14.58
N VAL A 796 -33.10 3.90 13.79
CA VAL A 796 -32.69 5.28 14.05
C VAL A 796 -33.82 6.28 13.94
N GLU A 797 -34.70 6.12 12.94
CA GLU A 797 -35.82 7.03 12.71
C GLU A 797 -36.87 6.96 13.84
N GLY A 798 -37.10 5.75 14.34
CA GLY A 798 -37.99 5.55 15.49
C GLY A 798 -37.48 6.23 16.76
N LEU A 799 -36.18 6.06 17.03
CA LEU A 799 -35.51 6.72 18.14
C LEU A 799 -35.52 8.25 17.99
N ALA A 800 -35.23 8.78 16.79
CA ALA A 800 -35.26 10.23 16.54
C ALA A 800 -36.66 10.81 16.80
N LYS A 801 -37.73 10.14 16.33
CA LYS A 801 -39.11 10.56 16.57
C LYS A 801 -39.50 10.54 18.06
N ALA A 802 -39.06 9.52 18.79
CA ALA A 802 -39.30 9.40 20.24
C ALA A 802 -38.57 10.51 21.02
N LEU A 803 -37.28 10.78 20.65
CA LEU A 803 -36.47 11.80 21.30
C LEU A 803 -36.95 13.23 21.01
N ALA A 804 -37.61 13.49 19.92
CA ALA A 804 -38.13 14.83 19.59
C ALA A 804 -39.09 15.39 20.62
N LYS A 805 -39.68 14.52 21.46
CA LYS A 805 -40.60 14.89 22.53
C LYS A 805 -39.91 15.07 23.90
N ASN A 806 -38.60 14.82 23.99
CA ASN A 806 -37.87 14.78 25.24
C ASN A 806 -36.78 15.87 25.30
N LYS A 807 -36.48 16.34 26.50
CA LYS A 807 -35.26 17.14 26.76
C LYS A 807 -34.19 16.21 27.31
N LEU A 808 -32.98 16.35 26.76
CA LEU A 808 -31.80 15.60 27.20
C LEU A 808 -30.86 16.52 27.98
N ARG A 809 -30.11 15.95 28.89
CA ARG A 809 -28.98 16.63 29.49
C ARG A 809 -27.87 16.77 28.43
N ARG A 810 -27.16 17.88 28.52
CA ARG A 810 -26.14 18.23 27.50
C ARG A 810 -25.10 17.12 27.29
N PRO A 811 -24.45 16.48 28.31
CA PRO A 811 -23.52 15.38 28.12
C PRO A 811 -24.14 14.18 27.40
N ILE A 812 -25.40 13.85 27.71
CA ILE A 812 -26.11 12.73 27.07
C ILE A 812 -26.35 12.99 25.59
N ALA A 813 -26.76 14.21 25.23
CA ALA A 813 -26.96 14.60 23.85
C ALA A 813 -25.63 14.58 23.07
N ILE A 814 -24.52 15.08 23.66
CA ILE A 814 -23.19 15.05 23.07
C ILE A 814 -22.75 13.61 22.81
N ALA A 815 -22.95 12.68 23.75
CA ALA A 815 -22.59 11.26 23.52
C ALA A 815 -23.33 10.67 22.31
N GLY A 816 -24.64 10.97 22.18
CA GLY A 816 -25.43 10.53 21.03
C GLY A 816 -24.97 11.14 19.71
N VAL A 817 -24.69 12.44 19.68
CA VAL A 817 -24.16 13.14 18.49
C VAL A 817 -22.80 12.57 18.10
N THR A 818 -21.91 12.35 19.06
CA THR A 818 -20.57 11.78 18.81
C THR A 818 -20.67 10.39 18.18
N LEU A 819 -21.50 9.51 18.74
CA LEU A 819 -21.71 8.16 18.19
C LEU A 819 -22.38 8.18 16.82
N ALA A 820 -23.38 9.04 16.62
CA ALA A 820 -24.03 9.18 15.33
C ALA A 820 -23.03 9.60 14.24
N HIS A 821 -22.17 10.56 14.53
CA HIS A 821 -21.09 10.96 13.62
C HIS A 821 -20.05 9.85 13.41
N ALA A 822 -19.63 9.18 14.49
CA ALA A 822 -18.64 8.08 14.40
C ALA A 822 -19.17 6.84 13.65
N SER A 823 -20.46 6.74 13.41
CA SER A 823 -21.07 5.58 12.73
C SER A 823 -20.76 5.49 11.23
N GLY A 824 -20.26 6.55 10.59
CA GLY A 824 -20.07 6.60 9.15
C GLY A 824 -21.36 6.55 8.32
N ARG A 825 -22.52 6.73 8.98
CA ARG A 825 -23.85 6.74 8.36
C ARG A 825 -24.37 8.16 8.21
N ASP A 826 -25.22 8.38 7.22
CA ASP A 826 -26.03 9.60 7.14
C ASP A 826 -27.16 9.56 8.16
N LEU A 827 -26.99 10.22 9.30
CA LEU A 827 -27.92 10.29 10.43
C LEU A 827 -28.34 11.74 10.72
N HIS A 828 -28.46 12.60 9.74
CA HIS A 828 -28.75 14.02 9.92
C HIS A 828 -30.01 14.28 10.75
N ALA A 829 -31.08 13.49 10.57
CA ALA A 829 -32.32 13.62 11.33
C ALA A 829 -32.13 13.35 12.82
N LEU A 830 -31.38 12.29 13.18
CA LEU A 830 -31.06 11.97 14.58
C LEU A 830 -30.17 13.07 15.20
N ILE A 831 -29.16 13.52 14.48
CA ILE A 831 -28.22 14.55 14.94
C ILE A 831 -28.97 15.89 15.17
N ALA A 832 -29.85 16.28 14.26
CA ALA A 832 -30.68 17.48 14.42
C ALA A 832 -31.59 17.37 15.66
N THR A 833 -32.20 16.21 15.86
CA THR A 833 -33.05 15.95 17.05
C THR A 833 -32.24 16.00 18.35
N LEU A 834 -31.05 15.39 18.38
CA LEU A 834 -30.19 15.40 19.57
C LEU A 834 -29.68 16.81 19.90
N ASN A 835 -29.31 17.60 18.87
CA ASN A 835 -28.91 19.00 19.05
C ASN A 835 -30.04 19.83 19.65
N ALA A 836 -31.28 19.68 19.17
CA ALA A 836 -32.45 20.37 19.67
C ALA A 836 -32.79 19.90 21.11
N ALA A 837 -32.81 18.58 21.34
CA ALA A 837 -33.14 18.02 22.64
C ALA A 837 -32.11 18.38 23.73
N GLY A 838 -30.80 18.49 23.36
CA GLY A 838 -29.70 18.82 24.28
C GLY A 838 -29.37 20.32 24.36
N GLY A 839 -30.05 21.18 23.60
CA GLY A 839 -29.75 22.63 23.53
C GLY A 839 -28.31 22.88 23.01
N LEU A 840 -27.85 22.08 22.04
CA LEU A 840 -26.53 22.20 21.48
C LEU A 840 -26.56 23.20 20.31
N ASN A 841 -25.68 24.20 20.34
CA ASN A 841 -25.46 25.11 19.21
C ASN A 841 -24.10 24.77 18.57
N PRO A 842 -24.04 23.89 17.59
CA PRO A 842 -22.80 23.63 16.88
C PRO A 842 -22.32 24.91 16.20
N ILE A 843 -20.99 25.18 16.22
CA ILE A 843 -20.39 26.18 15.34
C ILE A 843 -20.86 25.84 13.94
N ALA A 844 -21.49 26.82 13.26
CA ALA A 844 -22.08 26.58 11.96
C ALA A 844 -21.07 25.91 11.02
N GLN A 845 -21.40 24.72 10.51
CA GLN A 845 -20.61 24.03 9.49
C GLN A 845 -20.48 24.92 8.22
N ASN A 846 -21.36 25.90 8.07
CA ASN A 846 -21.40 26.88 6.98
C ASN A 846 -20.87 28.23 7.44
N LEU A 847 -19.59 28.32 7.75
CA LEU A 847 -18.91 29.62 7.89
C LEU A 847 -18.94 30.34 6.54
N SER A 848 -19.25 31.65 6.52
CA SER A 848 -19.12 32.47 5.31
C SER A 848 -17.65 32.46 4.81
N ALA A 849 -17.43 32.72 3.53
CA ALA A 849 -16.08 32.85 2.98
C ALA A 849 -15.25 33.89 3.75
N LYS A 850 -15.87 34.97 4.16
CA LYS A 850 -15.24 36.05 4.96
C LYS A 850 -14.81 35.55 6.35
N ASP A 851 -15.67 34.78 7.05
CA ASP A 851 -15.34 34.24 8.38
C ASP A 851 -14.26 33.16 8.31
N ARG A 852 -14.24 32.32 7.25
CA ARG A 852 -13.17 31.34 6.98
C ARG A 852 -11.83 32.05 6.80
N THR A 853 -11.77 33.06 5.91
CA THR A 853 -10.54 33.83 5.67
C THR A 853 -10.07 34.53 6.95
N GLN A 854 -10.97 35.10 7.73
CA GLN A 854 -10.63 35.76 9.00
C GLN A 854 -10.08 34.74 10.02
N LEU A 855 -10.70 33.56 10.12
CA LEU A 855 -10.26 32.50 11.04
C LEU A 855 -8.85 32.02 10.72
N LEU A 856 -8.54 31.82 9.43
CA LEU A 856 -7.22 31.39 8.95
C LEU A 856 -6.17 32.49 9.18
N THR A 857 -6.52 33.76 8.93
CA THR A 857 -5.64 34.91 9.19
C THR A 857 -5.31 35.02 10.68
N ASP A 858 -6.31 34.84 11.55
CA ASP A 858 -6.11 34.86 13.00
C ASP A 858 -5.27 33.68 13.46
N ALA A 859 -5.47 32.47 12.91
CA ALA A 859 -4.66 31.29 13.22
C ALA A 859 -3.17 31.53 12.89
N GLN A 860 -2.86 32.23 11.80
CA GLN A 860 -1.48 32.58 11.45
C GLN A 860 -0.89 33.62 12.42
N LYS A 861 -1.66 34.70 12.74
CA LYS A 861 -1.17 35.85 13.47
C LYS A 861 -1.13 35.69 14.98
N ILE A 862 -2.17 35.08 15.58
CA ILE A 862 -2.36 35.04 17.04
C ILE A 862 -2.52 33.62 17.60
N GLY A 863 -2.56 32.59 16.74
CA GLY A 863 -2.70 31.20 17.17
C GLY A 863 -1.48 30.69 17.94
N ASN A 864 -1.73 29.88 18.98
CA ASN A 864 -0.72 29.30 19.85
C ASN A 864 -0.58 27.78 19.58
N THR A 865 0.60 27.34 19.16
CA THR A 865 0.89 25.96 18.78
C THR A 865 0.78 24.99 19.97
N GLU A 866 1.24 25.39 21.15
CA GLU A 866 1.22 24.52 22.33
C GLU A 866 -0.20 24.29 22.86
N ARG A 867 -0.98 25.35 22.96
CA ARG A 867 -2.42 25.21 23.31
C ARG A 867 -3.17 24.39 22.26
N GLY A 868 -2.85 24.58 20.97
CA GLY A 868 -3.39 23.76 19.88
C GLY A 868 -3.05 22.28 20.02
N ARG A 869 -1.81 21.96 20.46
CA ARG A 869 -1.40 20.59 20.79
C ARG A 869 -2.20 20.01 21.95
N GLU A 870 -2.43 20.75 23.02
CA GLU A 870 -3.26 20.34 24.14
C GLU A 870 -4.70 20.03 23.71
N ILE A 871 -5.28 20.88 22.86
CA ILE A 871 -6.61 20.70 22.29
C ILE A 871 -6.65 19.42 21.44
N TYR A 872 -5.66 19.16 20.60
CA TYR A 872 -5.53 17.95 19.80
C TYR A 872 -5.53 16.68 20.67
N HIS A 873 -4.88 16.70 21.83
CA HIS A 873 -4.82 15.55 22.75
C HIS A 873 -5.99 15.49 23.73
N ARG A 874 -6.92 16.45 23.72
CA ARG A 874 -8.11 16.45 24.57
C ARG A 874 -9.00 15.25 24.21
N LYS A 875 -9.34 14.40 25.18
CA LYS A 875 -10.10 13.15 24.96
C LYS A 875 -11.43 13.37 24.21
N THR A 876 -12.11 14.49 24.47
CA THR A 876 -13.38 14.83 23.81
C THR A 876 -13.22 15.18 22.31
N MET A 877 -12.03 15.48 21.87
CA MET A 877 -11.75 15.83 20.47
C MET A 877 -11.47 14.61 19.58
N LEU A 878 -11.16 13.45 20.18
CA LEU A 878 -10.86 12.18 19.49
C LEU A 878 -9.71 12.23 18.46
N CYS A 879 -9.08 13.37 18.26
CA CYS A 879 -8.04 13.54 17.23
C CYS A 879 -6.90 12.51 17.41
N ALA A 880 -6.31 12.48 18.61
CA ALA A 880 -5.22 11.56 18.96
C ALA A 880 -5.66 10.09 19.05
N THR A 881 -6.98 9.82 19.22
CA THR A 881 -7.53 8.46 19.20
C THR A 881 -7.47 7.85 17.81
N CYS A 882 -7.66 8.67 16.77
CA CYS A 882 -7.75 8.22 15.38
C CYS A 882 -6.46 8.47 14.59
N HIS A 883 -5.75 9.57 14.88
CA HIS A 883 -4.60 10.01 14.09
C HIS A 883 -3.27 9.86 14.81
N LEU A 884 -2.24 9.51 14.05
CA LEU A 884 -0.85 9.52 14.50
C LEU A 884 -0.23 10.91 14.34
N ILE A 885 0.60 11.30 15.31
CA ILE A 885 1.64 12.34 15.19
C ILE A 885 2.91 11.78 15.85
N ASP A 886 4.02 11.78 15.14
CA ASP A 886 5.33 11.28 15.61
C ASP A 886 5.26 9.85 16.21
N ASN A 887 4.55 8.96 15.52
CA ASN A 887 4.29 7.57 15.94
C ASN A 887 3.48 7.41 17.25
N ARG A 888 2.84 8.47 17.73
CA ARG A 888 1.95 8.44 18.90
C ARG A 888 0.51 8.72 18.46
N GLY A 889 -0.43 7.92 18.93
CA GLY A 889 -1.86 8.05 18.61
C GLY A 889 -2.44 6.85 17.89
N GLY A 890 -3.67 6.98 17.41
CA GLY A 890 -4.41 5.95 16.72
C GLY A 890 -4.00 5.77 15.24
N LYS A 891 -4.37 4.62 14.66
CA LYS A 891 -4.11 4.28 13.26
C LYS A 891 -5.40 4.15 12.44
N LEU A 892 -6.47 4.77 12.88
CA LEU A 892 -7.77 4.76 12.19
C LEU A 892 -7.85 5.85 11.13
N GLY A 893 -7.24 7.00 11.40
CA GLY A 893 -7.11 8.13 10.47
C GLY A 893 -5.71 8.23 9.87
N PRO A 894 -5.54 9.10 8.86
CA PRO A 894 -4.21 9.40 8.31
C PRO A 894 -3.22 9.90 9.37
N ASP A 895 -1.95 9.59 9.18
CA ASP A 895 -0.86 10.19 9.96
C ASP A 895 -0.79 11.69 9.67
N LEU A 896 -0.77 12.51 10.71
CA LEU A 896 -0.75 13.97 10.65
C LEU A 896 0.63 14.57 10.92
N THR A 897 1.67 13.76 11.16
CA THR A 897 3.04 14.21 11.53
C THR A 897 3.55 15.37 10.65
N THR A 898 3.21 15.37 9.39
CA THR A 898 3.67 16.37 8.41
C THR A 898 2.52 17.07 7.68
N VAL A 899 1.31 17.04 8.24
CA VAL A 899 0.11 17.50 7.55
C VAL A 899 0.18 18.99 7.12
N GLY A 900 0.79 19.84 7.93
CA GLY A 900 0.95 21.27 7.62
C GLY A 900 1.93 21.54 6.48
N SER A 901 2.78 20.56 6.11
CA SER A 901 3.74 20.74 5.00
C SER A 901 3.12 20.44 3.63
N TYR A 902 1.99 19.72 3.57
CA TYR A 902 1.38 19.30 2.29
C TYR A 902 -0.10 19.69 2.13
N MET A 903 -0.80 20.07 3.18
CA MET A 903 -2.16 20.61 3.09
C MET A 903 -2.16 22.12 3.28
N THR A 904 -2.98 22.82 2.47
CA THR A 904 -3.19 24.24 2.69
C THR A 904 -4.00 24.48 3.96
N PRO A 905 -3.86 25.63 4.63
CA PRO A 905 -4.68 25.98 5.80
C PRO A 905 -6.19 25.89 5.51
N GLU A 906 -6.61 26.28 4.30
CA GLU A 906 -8.00 26.20 3.83
C GLU A 906 -8.48 24.73 3.77
N SER A 907 -7.65 23.85 3.20
CA SER A 907 -7.97 22.41 3.11
C SER A 907 -8.02 21.76 4.49
N LEU A 908 -7.15 22.15 5.42
CA LEU A 908 -7.19 21.70 6.80
C LEU A 908 -8.47 22.16 7.51
N LEU A 909 -8.84 23.44 7.36
CA LEU A 909 -10.07 23.98 7.91
C LEU A 909 -11.29 23.23 7.34
N GLU A 910 -11.34 23.03 6.02
CA GLU A 910 -12.43 22.27 5.38
C GLU A 910 -12.51 20.84 5.91
N SER A 911 -11.39 20.16 6.08
CA SER A 911 -11.36 18.80 6.64
C SER A 911 -11.86 18.73 8.09
N LEU A 912 -11.69 19.80 8.87
CA LEU A 912 -12.20 19.89 10.24
C LEU A 912 -13.71 20.20 10.29
N LEU A 913 -14.20 21.04 9.38
CA LEU A 913 -15.61 21.45 9.33
C LEU A 913 -16.47 20.43 8.59
N ASN A 914 -15.97 19.90 7.44
CA ASN A 914 -16.69 19.02 6.54
C ASN A 914 -15.82 17.80 6.14
N PRO A 915 -15.52 16.90 7.06
CA PRO A 915 -14.58 15.79 6.83
C PRO A 915 -15.01 14.80 5.74
N SER A 916 -16.28 14.82 5.35
CA SER A 916 -16.81 14.00 4.25
C SER A 916 -16.68 14.67 2.89
N SER A 917 -16.33 15.96 2.81
CA SER A 917 -16.15 16.67 1.52
C SER A 917 -14.99 16.12 0.70
N SER A 918 -13.97 15.57 1.36
CA SER A 918 -12.80 14.97 0.71
C SER A 918 -12.21 13.88 1.60
N ILE A 919 -12.62 12.63 1.39
CA ILE A 919 -12.09 11.49 2.12
C ILE A 919 -10.81 11.01 1.44
N LYS A 920 -9.74 10.88 2.22
CA LYS A 920 -8.47 10.33 1.71
C LYS A 920 -8.67 8.90 1.22
N GLN A 921 -8.24 8.62 0.01
CA GLN A 921 -8.29 7.28 -0.56
C GLN A 921 -7.63 6.24 0.38
N GLY A 922 -8.34 5.14 0.63
CA GLY A 922 -7.96 4.10 1.59
C GLY A 922 -8.44 4.35 3.03
N TYR A 923 -9.16 5.46 3.25
CA TYR A 923 -9.85 5.77 4.50
C TYR A 923 -11.36 5.90 4.31
N GLU A 924 -11.88 5.37 3.20
CA GLU A 924 -13.32 5.30 2.95
C GLU A 924 -13.98 4.39 3.98
N THR A 925 -15.12 4.83 4.49
CA THR A 925 -15.93 4.02 5.39
C THR A 925 -16.59 2.89 4.62
N VAL A 926 -16.38 1.65 5.06
CA VAL A 926 -17.06 0.48 4.52
C VAL A 926 -18.16 0.07 5.47
N LEU A 927 -19.36 -0.10 4.95
CA LEU A 927 -20.53 -0.59 5.65
C LEU A 927 -20.75 -2.05 5.28
N VAL A 928 -20.67 -2.95 6.26
CA VAL A 928 -20.95 -4.38 6.09
C VAL A 928 -22.28 -4.70 6.75
N THR A 929 -23.26 -5.06 5.93
CA THR A 929 -24.54 -5.60 6.44
C THR A 929 -24.39 -7.11 6.56
N THR A 930 -24.61 -7.63 7.74
CA THR A 930 -24.58 -9.07 8.02
C THR A 930 -25.96 -9.72 7.78
N LYS A 931 -26.01 -11.04 7.62
CA LYS A 931 -27.27 -11.77 7.39
C LYS A 931 -28.26 -11.68 8.55
N ASP A 932 -27.79 -11.45 9.76
CA ASP A 932 -28.58 -11.16 10.95
C ASP A 932 -29.00 -9.68 11.08
N LYS A 933 -28.83 -8.92 9.97
CA LYS A 933 -29.22 -7.49 9.83
C LYS A 933 -28.37 -6.51 10.65
N ALA A 934 -27.30 -6.94 11.29
CA ALA A 934 -26.38 -6.00 11.92
C ALA A 934 -25.62 -5.20 10.84
N LEU A 935 -25.38 -3.92 11.12
CA LEU A 935 -24.64 -3.00 10.26
C LEU A 935 -23.33 -2.62 10.94
N LEU A 936 -22.22 -3.09 10.38
CA LEU A 936 -20.88 -2.83 10.86
C LEU A 936 -20.23 -1.79 9.97
N ALA A 937 -19.69 -0.73 10.57
CA ALA A 937 -18.97 0.33 9.87
C ALA A 937 -17.51 0.36 10.29
N GLY A 938 -16.61 0.57 9.36
CA GLY A 938 -15.18 0.65 9.67
C GLY A 938 -14.31 0.78 8.42
N LEU A 939 -13.00 0.68 8.63
CA LEU A 939 -12.04 0.57 7.55
C LEU A 939 -11.84 -0.89 7.17
N LEU A 940 -12.01 -1.22 5.91
CA LEU A 940 -11.71 -2.54 5.40
C LEU A 940 -10.19 -2.73 5.37
N GLN A 941 -9.67 -3.56 6.28
CA GLN A 941 -8.25 -3.86 6.34
C GLN A 941 -7.83 -4.93 5.33
N ARG A 942 -8.64 -5.97 5.21
CA ARG A 942 -8.33 -7.11 4.37
C ARG A 942 -9.61 -7.84 3.94
N LYS A 943 -9.64 -8.29 2.70
CA LYS A 943 -10.62 -9.23 2.20
C LYS A 943 -9.89 -10.49 1.76
N THR A 944 -10.23 -11.61 2.36
CA THR A 944 -9.73 -12.95 1.98
C THR A 944 -10.85 -13.73 1.29
N GLY A 945 -10.53 -14.94 0.78
CA GLY A 945 -11.56 -15.85 0.27
C GLY A 945 -12.63 -16.21 1.31
N ASP A 946 -12.28 -16.18 2.60
CA ASP A 946 -13.12 -16.69 3.68
C ASP A 946 -13.72 -15.59 4.58
N SER A 947 -13.05 -14.43 4.70
CA SER A 947 -13.48 -13.37 5.64
C SER A 947 -13.09 -11.95 5.21
N LEU A 948 -13.81 -10.98 5.79
CA LEU A 948 -13.48 -9.56 5.79
C LEU A 948 -12.88 -9.19 7.15
N LEU A 949 -11.76 -8.46 7.16
CA LEU A 949 -11.22 -7.83 8.36
C LEU A 949 -11.63 -6.35 8.35
N LEU A 950 -12.51 -5.97 9.25
CA LEU A 950 -13.01 -4.62 9.39
C LEU A 950 -12.48 -4.02 10.69
N ARG A 951 -11.82 -2.87 10.61
CA ARG A 951 -11.39 -2.10 11.80
C ARG A 951 -12.45 -1.06 12.10
N ASP A 952 -13.02 -1.15 13.29
CA ASP A 952 -14.03 -0.21 13.77
C ASP A 952 -13.43 1.10 14.32
N THR A 953 -14.29 2.02 14.72
CA THR A 953 -13.89 3.34 15.25
C THR A 953 -13.17 3.29 16.60
N THR A 954 -13.21 2.17 17.29
CA THR A 954 -12.47 1.94 18.54
C THR A 954 -11.07 1.35 18.28
N GLY A 955 -10.77 1.03 17.04
CA GLY A 955 -9.51 0.42 16.62
C GLY A 955 -9.52 -1.11 16.67
N ASN A 956 -10.60 -1.74 17.09
CA ASN A 956 -10.76 -3.18 17.11
C ASN A 956 -10.91 -3.73 15.70
N VAL A 957 -10.24 -4.86 15.43
CA VAL A 957 -10.36 -5.54 14.15
C VAL A 957 -11.29 -6.75 14.31
N THR A 958 -12.41 -6.70 13.58
CA THR A 958 -13.39 -7.78 13.55
C THR A 958 -13.24 -8.57 12.27
N ALA A 959 -13.05 -9.89 12.37
CA ALA A 959 -13.09 -10.81 11.24
C ALA A 959 -14.55 -11.23 10.99
N ILE A 960 -15.10 -10.86 9.85
CA ILE A 960 -16.45 -11.18 9.42
C ILE A 960 -16.38 -12.27 8.36
N PRO A 961 -16.82 -13.51 8.63
CA PRO A 961 -16.83 -14.57 7.63
C PRO A 961 -17.68 -14.16 6.42
N ASN A 962 -17.18 -14.41 5.20
CA ASN A 962 -17.89 -14.04 3.97
C ASN A 962 -19.30 -14.65 3.90
N ARG A 963 -19.50 -15.84 4.47
CA ARG A 963 -20.82 -16.49 4.57
C ARG A 963 -21.84 -15.70 5.42
N ASN A 964 -21.37 -14.83 6.32
CA ASN A 964 -22.23 -14.00 7.18
C ASN A 964 -22.49 -12.62 6.58
N VAL A 965 -21.81 -12.27 5.51
CA VAL A 965 -21.98 -10.99 4.82
C VAL A 965 -23.20 -11.06 3.91
N ALA A 966 -24.14 -10.13 4.08
CA ALA A 966 -25.27 -9.94 3.18
C ALA A 966 -24.96 -8.87 2.12
N LYS A 967 -24.31 -7.76 2.51
CA LYS A 967 -24.00 -6.64 1.62
C LYS A 967 -22.75 -5.90 2.10
N ILE A 968 -22.00 -5.33 1.16
CA ILE A 968 -20.90 -4.40 1.42
C ILE A 968 -21.16 -3.14 0.61
N ASP A 969 -21.18 -1.99 1.28
CA ASP A 969 -21.33 -0.67 0.68
C ASP A 969 -20.17 0.23 1.09
N VAL A 970 -19.75 1.12 0.20
CA VAL A 970 -18.84 2.22 0.56
C VAL A 970 -19.69 3.44 0.90
N SER A 971 -19.50 3.96 2.10
CA SER A 971 -20.21 5.14 2.57
C SER A 971 -19.57 6.43 2.03
N PRO A 972 -20.36 7.41 1.60
CA PRO A 972 -19.82 8.73 1.29
C PRO A 972 -19.44 9.53 2.56
N VAL A 973 -19.75 8.99 3.74
CA VAL A 973 -19.49 9.65 5.03
C VAL A 973 -18.16 9.18 5.60
N SER A 974 -17.33 10.13 6.01
CA SER A 974 -16.04 9.88 6.67
C SER A 974 -16.23 9.26 8.08
N LEU A 975 -15.29 8.40 8.49
CA LEU A 975 -15.19 7.98 9.90
C LEU A 975 -14.72 9.13 10.82
N MET A 976 -14.11 10.19 10.27
CA MET A 976 -13.87 11.41 11.03
C MET A 976 -15.20 12.12 11.27
N PRO A 977 -15.67 12.26 12.52
CA PRO A 977 -16.99 12.83 12.78
C PRO A 977 -17.05 14.32 12.39
N PRO A 978 -18.02 14.75 11.59
CA PRO A 978 -18.31 16.17 11.48
C PRO A 978 -18.80 16.73 12.82
N GLY A 979 -18.45 17.98 13.12
CA GLY A 979 -18.86 18.63 14.37
C GLY A 979 -17.96 18.33 15.58
N LEU A 980 -16.84 17.64 15.43
CA LEU A 980 -15.81 17.53 16.49
C LEU A 980 -15.40 18.90 17.03
N THR A 981 -15.36 19.89 16.15
CA THR A 981 -15.00 21.27 16.48
C THR A 981 -16.15 22.09 17.07
N ALA A 982 -17.37 21.55 17.13
CA ALA A 982 -18.55 22.28 17.62
C ALA A 982 -18.49 22.63 19.12
N SER A 983 -17.65 21.91 19.88
CA SER A 983 -17.39 22.20 21.29
C SER A 983 -16.30 23.25 21.53
N LEU A 984 -15.54 23.62 20.48
CA LEU A 984 -14.44 24.57 20.56
C LEU A 984 -14.95 26.00 20.53
N ARG A 985 -14.36 26.84 21.36
CA ARG A 985 -14.46 28.31 21.24
C ARG A 985 -13.64 28.75 20.02
N ARG A 986 -13.88 29.99 19.57
CA ARG A 986 -13.19 30.54 18.41
C ARG A 986 -11.66 30.59 18.61
N ASP A 987 -11.18 30.99 19.81
CA ASP A 987 -9.76 30.99 20.16
C ASP A 987 -9.14 29.61 20.15
N GLU A 988 -9.84 28.59 20.64
CA GLU A 988 -9.41 27.19 20.62
C GLU A 988 -9.31 26.64 19.18
N MET A 989 -10.22 27.02 18.30
CA MET A 989 -10.16 26.64 16.89
C MET A 989 -8.97 27.29 16.18
N ILE A 990 -8.67 28.54 16.49
CA ILE A 990 -7.50 29.29 16.03
C ILE A 990 -6.20 28.56 16.44
N ASP A 991 -6.10 28.17 17.72
CA ASP A 991 -4.93 27.47 18.24
C ASP A 991 -4.76 26.06 17.62
N LEU A 992 -5.86 25.29 17.47
CA LEU A 992 -5.83 23.99 16.81
C LEU A 992 -5.37 24.09 15.36
N LEU A 993 -5.87 25.05 14.59
CA LEU A 993 -5.43 25.32 13.23
C LEU A 993 -3.95 25.70 13.18
N LYS A 994 -3.49 26.54 14.10
CA LYS A 994 -2.07 26.91 14.19
C LYS A 994 -1.20 25.68 14.43
N PHE A 995 -1.59 24.81 15.34
CA PHE A 995 -0.87 23.57 15.61
C PHE A 995 -0.82 22.67 14.36
N LEU A 996 -1.96 22.36 13.74
CA LEU A 996 -2.01 21.48 12.57
C LEU A 996 -1.23 22.04 11.37
N THR A 997 -1.30 23.33 11.13
CA THR A 997 -0.55 23.99 10.04
C THR A 997 0.96 24.07 10.32
N SER A 998 1.41 23.92 11.58
CA SER A 998 2.82 23.91 11.95
C SER A 998 3.47 22.54 11.80
N LEU A 999 2.68 21.45 11.71
CA LEU A 999 3.20 20.08 11.65
C LEU A 999 3.98 19.84 10.34
N GLY A 1000 5.24 19.42 10.49
CA GLY A 1000 6.15 19.19 9.37
C GLY A 1000 6.73 20.45 8.71
N VAL A 1001 6.36 21.63 9.18
CA VAL A 1001 6.92 22.90 8.69
C VAL A 1001 8.13 23.27 9.54
N LYS A 1002 9.32 23.34 8.92
CA LYS A 1002 10.52 23.85 9.62
C LYS A 1002 10.32 25.35 9.90
N VAL A 1003 10.26 25.73 11.17
CA VAL A 1003 10.41 27.14 11.56
C VAL A 1003 11.85 27.54 11.20
N LYS A 1004 12.01 28.49 10.28
CA LYS A 1004 13.29 29.23 10.16
C LYS A 1004 13.53 29.89 11.53
N VAL A 1005 14.47 29.37 12.28
CA VAL A 1005 15.09 30.14 13.38
C VAL A 1005 15.87 31.23 12.65
N LEU A 1006 15.39 32.46 12.77
CA LEU A 1006 16.07 33.69 12.32
C LEU A 1006 17.35 33.86 13.14
#